data_0e6bc2efcb6414820d22880503281928
#
_entry.id   0e6bc2efcb6414820d22880503281928
#
_cell.length_a   1.000
_cell.length_b   1.000
_cell.length_c   1.000
_cell.angle_alpha   90.00
_cell.angle_beta   90.00
_cell.angle_gamma   90.00
#
_symmetry.space_group_name_H-M   'P 1'
#
loop_
_entity.id
_entity.type
_entity.pdbx_description
1 polymer ?
#
loop_
_entity_poly.entity_id
_entity_poly.type
_entity_poly.pdbx_seq_one_letter_code
_entity_poly.pdbx_strand_id
1 'polypeptide(L)'
;MLKQNGGGICDHEVGTGKTLIMCIAAHEMKRLGLAHKPMIIGLKANVAEIAMTYQSAYPNARILFADEKSFKADNRVNFFNQIKNNDYDCVIMSHDQFGKIPQSPEMQQQILQAELDTVEENLEVVKQQGHDVSRGMLKGLIKRKENLTAKIATIQYQMEQNKDAVVDFKQMGIDHIFVDESHQFKNLMFNTRHDRVAGLGNSEGSQRALNLLYAIRTIQERTGKDLGATFLSGTTISNSLTELYLLFKYLRPNEFERQEIRCFDAWAAIFAKKTTDFEFNVTNNIVAKERFRYFIKVPELAAFYNEITDYRTAKDVGVDRPEKNEILHNIPPTPAQEAFIEKLMKFAESGDATILGRAPLSETEEKAKMLIATDYARKMALDMRMIDPEYGDDPNNKASHCARMIAEYYRKYDAQRGTQFVFSDLSTYKPGEWNFYSEVKRKLIEDYGIPAHEIRFIQECKTERSRKAVIQAMNDGDVRVLFGSTSMLGTGVNAQRRCVAIHHADTPWRPSDLTQRDGRGIRAGNEIAKLYADNKVDVIIYAVEKSLDSYKFNLLHCKATFIDQLKSGALGARTIDEGAMDEKNGMNFSEYMAILSGNTDLLEKAKLEKRIASLESERKAHNKGISDSKFRYQTITHDIANNEAAIERMKADVVRYEAVVMRDKDGNPQNNLTIDTCNLSDEKNMGIHLQALAQRTDTHGQYKRIGEVYGFPISIISERTLVDGKEAVQNRFVVEGNYKYKFNNGFIAMSDTHAACMNFVNALEKISGIIAQYEERTAKLKADIPQLEAIISKPWGKEDELKQLKSDLAALDRKITAALAPKKEEQDGEEVKRDVQSQQVEAPTQSNGSKESLVAEPQSDYMVSANLQRSTHRFASL
;
A
#
# COMPACT_ATOMS: atom_id res chain seq x y z
N MET A 1 19.52 -20.04 14.53
CA MET A 1 19.01 -18.71 14.15
C MET A 1 19.36 -17.65 15.23
N LEU A 2 18.78 -17.64 16.43
CA LEU A 2 19.01 -16.56 17.41
C LEU A 2 20.49 -16.35 17.77
N LYS A 3 21.26 -17.42 17.95
CA LYS A 3 22.70 -17.33 18.25
C LYS A 3 23.50 -16.74 17.09
N GLN A 4 23.14 -17.02 15.86
CA GLN A 4 23.85 -16.54 14.67
C GLN A 4 23.46 -15.12 14.30
N ASN A 5 22.17 -14.83 14.29
CA ASN A 5 21.61 -13.59 13.75
C ASN A 5 21.30 -12.55 14.84
N GLY A 6 21.31 -12.94 16.12
CA GLY A 6 20.93 -12.05 17.23
C GLY A 6 19.45 -11.72 17.32
N GLY A 7 18.60 -12.43 16.59
CA GLY A 7 17.16 -12.25 16.53
C GLY A 7 16.57 -13.02 15.35
N GLY A 8 15.31 -12.77 15.01
CA GLY A 8 14.66 -13.36 13.83
C GLY A 8 13.15 -13.48 13.95
N ILE A 9 12.59 -14.32 13.11
CA ILE A 9 11.16 -14.60 13.04
C ILE A 9 10.95 -16.09 13.35
N CYS A 10 10.19 -16.40 14.40
CA CYS A 10 9.66 -17.74 14.65
C CYS A 10 8.26 -17.81 14.05
N ASP A 11 8.20 -18.18 12.76
CA ASP A 11 6.94 -18.37 12.02
C ASP A 11 6.49 -19.81 12.22
N HIS A 12 6.06 -20.09 13.43
CA HIS A 12 5.65 -21.42 13.86
C HIS A 12 4.13 -21.54 13.86
N GLU A 13 3.63 -22.63 13.31
CA GLU A 13 2.19 -22.88 13.26
C GLU A 13 1.54 -22.84 14.66
N VAL A 14 0.23 -22.58 14.71
CA VAL A 14 -0.50 -22.54 15.97
C VAL A 14 -0.42 -23.90 16.68
N GLY A 15 -0.10 -23.89 17.98
CA GLY A 15 0.01 -25.11 18.79
C GLY A 15 1.40 -25.76 18.84
N THR A 16 2.43 -25.20 18.20
CA THR A 16 3.81 -25.74 18.20
C THR A 16 4.63 -25.38 19.43
N GLY A 17 4.02 -24.80 20.47
CA GLY A 17 4.73 -24.49 21.73
C GLY A 17 5.49 -23.15 21.71
N LYS A 18 5.10 -22.19 20.88
CA LYS A 18 5.75 -20.86 20.77
C LYS A 18 6.02 -20.17 22.11
N THR A 19 5.07 -20.23 23.05
CA THR A 19 5.22 -19.64 24.39
C THR A 19 6.42 -20.21 25.13
N LEU A 20 6.58 -21.52 25.13
CA LEU A 20 7.71 -22.19 25.79
C LEU A 20 9.02 -21.88 25.07
N ILE A 21 9.04 -21.92 23.73
CA ILE A 21 10.21 -21.57 22.91
C ILE A 21 10.68 -20.16 23.25
N MET A 22 9.75 -19.20 23.35
CA MET A 22 10.05 -17.80 23.66
C MET A 22 10.66 -17.66 25.07
N CYS A 23 10.09 -18.34 26.07
CA CYS A 23 10.59 -18.31 27.45
C CYS A 23 11.99 -18.91 27.53
N ILE A 24 12.20 -20.07 26.90
CA ILE A 24 13.52 -20.74 26.88
C ILE A 24 14.53 -19.86 26.14
N ALA A 25 14.15 -19.33 24.97
CA ALA A 25 15.04 -18.49 24.18
C ALA A 25 15.48 -17.23 24.92
N ALA A 26 14.56 -16.56 25.63
CA ALA A 26 14.87 -15.37 26.42
C ALA A 26 15.86 -15.70 27.55
N HIS A 27 15.64 -16.80 28.28
CA HIS A 27 16.52 -17.23 29.35
C HIS A 27 17.90 -17.66 28.85
N GLU A 28 17.93 -18.47 27.82
CA GLU A 28 19.19 -18.96 27.23
C GLU A 28 19.99 -17.87 26.56
N MET A 29 19.37 -16.88 25.92
CA MET A 29 20.09 -15.72 25.39
C MET A 29 20.81 -14.97 26.51
N LYS A 30 20.17 -14.78 27.67
CA LYS A 30 20.84 -14.17 28.83
C LYS A 30 21.96 -15.06 29.36
N ARG A 31 21.70 -16.36 29.56
CA ARG A 31 22.74 -17.30 30.04
C ARG A 31 23.97 -17.37 29.13
N LEU A 32 23.76 -17.20 27.82
CA LEU A 32 24.85 -17.23 26.81
C LEU A 32 25.48 -15.85 26.57
N GLY A 33 25.04 -14.81 27.27
CA GLY A 33 25.52 -13.43 27.08
C GLY A 33 25.16 -12.82 25.72
N LEU A 34 24.13 -13.34 25.06
CA LEU A 34 23.63 -12.81 23.78
C LEU A 34 22.66 -11.62 24.01
N ALA A 35 22.01 -11.59 25.17
CA ALA A 35 21.20 -10.49 25.68
C ALA A 35 21.39 -10.41 27.20
N HIS A 36 21.46 -9.20 27.77
CA HIS A 36 21.62 -9.00 29.21
C HIS A 36 20.26 -8.80 29.91
N LYS A 37 19.33 -8.12 29.23
CA LYS A 37 18.01 -7.82 29.79
C LYS A 37 16.91 -8.04 28.74
N PRO A 38 16.57 -9.31 28.44
CA PRO A 38 15.51 -9.61 27.49
C PRO A 38 14.14 -9.21 28.01
N MET A 39 13.25 -8.78 27.10
CA MET A 39 11.87 -8.44 27.36
C MET A 39 10.94 -9.31 26.51
N ILE A 40 9.86 -9.78 27.08
CA ILE A 40 8.76 -10.47 26.38
C ILE A 40 7.52 -9.58 26.40
N ILE A 41 6.95 -9.32 25.23
CA ILE A 41 5.67 -8.61 25.11
C ILE A 41 4.64 -9.53 24.44
N GLY A 42 3.45 -9.62 25.05
CA GLY A 42 2.38 -10.49 24.56
C GLY A 42 0.99 -9.89 24.68
N LEU A 43 -0.02 -10.63 24.25
CA LEU A 43 -1.41 -10.22 24.42
C LEU A 43 -1.79 -10.17 25.91
N LYS A 44 -2.62 -9.20 26.30
CA LYS A 44 -3.10 -9.06 27.69
C LYS A 44 -3.67 -10.37 28.25
N ALA A 45 -4.37 -11.15 27.43
CA ALA A 45 -4.95 -12.43 27.82
C ALA A 45 -3.91 -13.52 28.10
N ASN A 46 -2.71 -13.44 27.49
CA ASN A 46 -1.71 -14.51 27.53
C ASN A 46 -0.53 -14.21 28.47
N VAL A 47 -0.34 -12.94 28.84
CA VAL A 47 0.85 -12.49 29.58
C VAL A 47 1.06 -13.21 30.90
N ALA A 48 -0.02 -13.48 31.65
CA ALA A 48 0.05 -14.25 32.90
C ALA A 48 0.47 -15.70 32.65
N GLU A 49 -0.02 -16.34 31.61
CA GLU A 49 0.36 -17.69 31.19
C GLU A 49 1.83 -17.75 30.75
N ILE A 50 2.30 -16.73 30.05
CA ILE A 50 3.72 -16.60 29.65
C ILE A 50 4.61 -16.54 30.89
N ALA A 51 4.24 -15.73 31.90
CA ALA A 51 5.00 -15.64 33.15
C ALA A 51 5.02 -16.97 33.93
N MET A 52 3.87 -17.65 34.00
CA MET A 52 3.79 -18.97 34.64
C MET A 52 4.62 -20.02 33.88
N THR A 53 4.57 -20.02 32.56
CA THR A 53 5.36 -20.93 31.72
C THR A 53 6.85 -20.69 31.94
N TYR A 54 7.27 -19.42 31.98
CA TYR A 54 8.66 -19.05 32.24
C TYR A 54 9.12 -19.57 33.63
N GLN A 55 8.32 -19.33 34.66
CA GLN A 55 8.62 -19.76 36.04
C GLN A 55 8.64 -21.28 36.17
N SER A 56 7.76 -21.99 35.44
CA SER A 56 7.74 -23.45 35.42
C SER A 56 8.98 -24.04 34.71
N ALA A 57 9.45 -23.42 33.64
CA ALA A 57 10.66 -23.85 32.93
C ALA A 57 11.93 -23.53 33.74
N TYR A 58 11.94 -22.39 34.43
CA TYR A 58 13.08 -21.89 35.21
C TYR A 58 12.62 -21.41 36.61
N PRO A 59 12.43 -22.32 37.58
CA PRO A 59 11.87 -21.98 38.92
C PRO A 59 12.66 -20.91 39.69
N ASN A 60 13.97 -20.82 39.47
CA ASN A 60 14.86 -19.88 40.14
C ASN A 60 15.05 -18.55 39.39
N ALA A 61 14.40 -18.38 38.25
CA ALA A 61 14.56 -17.16 37.43
C ALA A 61 13.92 -15.94 38.11
N ARG A 62 14.65 -14.84 38.08
CA ARG A 62 14.16 -13.53 38.57
C ARG A 62 13.45 -12.81 37.41
N ILE A 63 12.14 -13.03 37.32
CA ILE A 63 11.32 -12.34 36.31
C ILE A 63 10.61 -11.13 36.92
N LEU A 64 10.46 -10.05 36.12
CA LEU A 64 9.60 -8.93 36.47
C LEU A 64 8.34 -9.00 35.59
N PHE A 65 7.21 -9.26 36.21
CA PHE A 65 5.91 -9.36 35.55
C PHE A 65 5.03 -8.15 35.84
N ALA A 66 4.52 -7.50 34.78
CA ALA A 66 3.64 -6.36 34.89
C ALA A 66 2.18 -6.79 35.11
N ASP A 67 1.78 -6.99 36.35
CA ASP A 67 0.38 -7.25 36.73
C ASP A 67 -0.47 -5.97 36.72
N GLU A 68 -1.78 -6.10 36.89
CA GLU A 68 -2.70 -4.95 36.87
C GLU A 68 -2.46 -3.96 38.00
N LYS A 69 -1.93 -4.42 39.15
CA LYS A 69 -1.70 -3.57 40.32
C LYS A 69 -0.38 -2.83 40.22
N SER A 70 0.68 -3.52 39.82
CA SER A 70 2.02 -2.95 39.69
C SER A 70 2.11 -1.93 38.56
N PHE A 71 1.22 -2.01 37.57
CA PHE A 71 1.24 -1.15 36.36
C PHE A 71 0.17 -0.04 36.35
N LYS A 72 -0.49 0.24 37.49
CA LYS A 72 -1.37 1.42 37.63
C LYS A 72 -0.55 2.70 37.47
N ALA A 73 -1.22 3.82 37.08
CA ALA A 73 -0.56 5.09 36.81
C ALA A 73 0.42 5.52 37.91
N ASP A 74 0.00 5.38 39.18
CA ASP A 74 0.77 5.79 40.35
C ASP A 74 2.02 4.90 40.60
N ASN A 75 1.97 3.64 40.18
CA ASN A 75 3.05 2.67 40.39
C ASN A 75 3.96 2.50 39.18
N ARG A 76 3.55 3.03 38.01
CA ARG A 76 4.23 2.78 36.74
C ARG A 76 5.67 3.34 36.72
N VAL A 77 5.88 4.51 37.30
CA VAL A 77 7.23 5.11 37.39
C VAL A 77 8.16 4.22 38.22
N ASN A 78 7.66 3.69 39.35
CA ASN A 78 8.41 2.74 40.18
C ASN A 78 8.71 1.44 39.41
N PHE A 79 7.77 0.95 38.63
CA PHE A 79 7.96 -0.22 37.76
C PHE A 79 9.06 0.00 36.73
N PHE A 80 9.08 1.16 36.09
CA PHE A 80 10.15 1.53 35.13
C PHE A 80 11.51 1.67 35.81
N ASN A 81 11.56 2.24 37.03
CA ASN A 81 12.76 2.32 37.83
C ASN A 81 13.26 0.92 38.25
N GLN A 82 12.37 -0.02 38.51
CA GLN A 82 12.76 -1.40 38.79
C GLN A 82 13.41 -2.05 37.57
N ILE A 83 12.87 -1.86 36.38
CA ILE A 83 13.51 -2.35 35.16
C ILE A 83 14.92 -1.74 34.98
N LYS A 84 15.05 -0.43 35.18
CA LYS A 84 16.32 0.26 35.03
C LYS A 84 17.40 -0.25 36.02
N ASN A 85 17.04 -0.33 37.31
CA ASN A 85 18.00 -0.47 38.38
C ASN A 85 18.29 -1.92 38.80
N ASN A 86 17.51 -2.90 38.34
CA ASN A 86 17.68 -4.29 38.71
C ASN A 86 18.05 -5.15 37.51
N ASP A 87 18.76 -6.23 37.77
CA ASP A 87 19.08 -7.26 36.81
C ASP A 87 18.07 -8.40 36.90
N TYR A 88 17.05 -8.36 36.02
CA TYR A 88 16.07 -9.42 35.85
C TYR A 88 16.49 -10.38 34.76
N ASP A 89 16.09 -11.65 34.85
CA ASP A 89 16.32 -12.62 33.81
C ASP A 89 15.40 -12.38 32.61
N CYS A 90 14.21 -11.86 32.90
CA CYS A 90 13.29 -11.40 31.86
C CYS A 90 12.29 -10.39 32.38
N VAL A 91 11.90 -9.43 31.56
CA VAL A 91 10.77 -8.51 31.84
C VAL A 91 9.59 -8.94 30.97
N ILE A 92 8.42 -9.17 31.58
CA ILE A 92 7.23 -9.68 30.87
C ILE A 92 6.09 -8.69 31.05
N MET A 93 5.49 -8.24 29.93
CA MET A 93 4.37 -7.29 29.95
C MET A 93 3.46 -7.44 28.73
N SER A 94 2.29 -6.81 28.79
CA SER A 94 1.37 -6.81 27.67
C SER A 94 1.75 -5.77 26.59
N HIS A 95 1.25 -5.95 25.34
CA HIS A 95 1.41 -4.97 24.27
C HIS A 95 0.94 -3.56 24.66
N ASP A 96 -0.18 -3.47 25.42
CA ASP A 96 -0.73 -2.19 25.86
C ASP A 96 0.12 -1.53 26.96
N GLN A 97 0.71 -2.33 27.83
CA GLN A 97 1.66 -1.86 28.86
C GLN A 97 2.96 -1.41 28.24
N PHE A 98 3.49 -2.15 27.27
CA PHE A 98 4.65 -1.76 26.49
C PHE A 98 4.43 -0.41 25.79
N GLY A 99 3.25 -0.19 25.21
CA GLY A 99 2.87 1.09 24.59
C GLY A 99 2.86 2.30 25.53
N LYS A 100 2.97 2.09 26.86
CA LYS A 100 3.08 3.17 27.87
C LYS A 100 4.53 3.49 28.27
N ILE A 101 5.51 2.74 27.78
CA ILE A 101 6.92 3.03 28.01
C ILE A 101 7.30 4.26 27.19
N PRO A 102 7.85 5.32 27.79
CA PRO A 102 8.38 6.46 27.06
C PRO A 102 9.54 6.01 26.16
N GLN A 103 9.55 6.49 24.94
CA GLN A 103 10.63 6.25 23.98
C GLN A 103 11.59 7.45 24.00
N SER A 104 12.90 7.23 23.71
CA SER A 104 13.87 8.32 23.63
C SER A 104 13.40 9.36 22.60
N PRO A 105 13.29 10.64 22.99
CA PRO A 105 12.88 11.71 22.07
C PRO A 105 13.84 11.85 20.89
N GLU A 106 15.13 11.63 21.09
CA GLU A 106 16.17 11.70 20.05
C GLU A 106 15.92 10.63 18.99
N MET A 107 15.63 9.38 19.43
CA MET A 107 15.32 8.27 18.52
C MET A 107 14.03 8.54 17.75
N GLN A 108 13.00 9.08 18.41
CA GLN A 108 11.75 9.46 17.75
C GLN A 108 12.00 10.53 16.68
N GLN A 109 12.76 11.58 17.03
CA GLN A 109 13.10 12.64 16.09
C GLN A 109 13.88 12.11 14.89
N GLN A 110 14.91 11.30 15.12
CA GLN A 110 15.74 10.73 14.06
C GLN A 110 14.90 9.91 13.05
N ILE A 111 14.03 9.03 13.53
CA ILE A 111 13.19 8.19 12.67
C ILE A 111 12.16 9.05 11.92
N LEU A 112 11.51 9.99 12.59
CA LEU A 112 10.53 10.86 11.94
C LEU A 112 11.17 11.80 10.94
N GLN A 113 12.41 12.25 11.18
CA GLN A 113 13.16 13.05 10.22
C GLN A 113 13.50 12.25 8.96
N ALA A 114 13.99 11.01 9.09
CA ALA A 114 14.25 10.15 7.94
C ALA A 114 12.96 9.87 7.10
N GLU A 115 11.82 9.74 7.78
CA GLU A 115 10.53 9.61 7.08
C GLU A 115 10.13 10.93 6.39
N LEU A 116 10.39 12.08 6.99
CA LEU A 116 10.13 13.39 6.40
C LEU A 116 10.99 13.62 5.17
N ASP A 117 12.28 13.31 5.24
CA ASP A 117 13.22 13.44 4.12
C ASP A 117 12.76 12.58 2.92
N THR A 118 12.30 11.35 3.19
CA THR A 118 11.72 10.47 2.15
C THR A 118 10.43 11.04 1.54
N VAL A 119 9.58 11.71 2.32
CA VAL A 119 8.38 12.38 1.79
C VAL A 119 8.76 13.58 0.95
N GLU A 120 9.77 14.34 1.32
CA GLU A 120 10.29 15.47 0.57
C GLU A 120 10.90 15.04 -0.77
N GLU A 121 11.72 13.98 -0.77
CA GLU A 121 12.23 13.36 -2.01
C GLU A 121 11.07 12.93 -2.93
N ASN A 122 10.06 12.26 -2.39
CA ASN A 122 8.88 11.85 -3.16
C ASN A 122 8.09 13.05 -3.71
N LEU A 123 7.98 14.15 -2.95
CA LEU A 123 7.34 15.39 -3.41
C LEU A 123 8.09 16.05 -4.57
N GLU A 124 9.42 16.04 -4.53
CA GLU A 124 10.25 16.56 -5.61
C GLU A 124 10.10 15.75 -6.89
N VAL A 125 10.15 14.41 -6.79
CA VAL A 125 9.91 13.50 -7.92
C VAL A 125 8.54 13.73 -8.54
N VAL A 126 7.50 13.85 -7.71
CA VAL A 126 6.13 14.09 -8.15
C VAL A 126 5.97 15.45 -8.83
N LYS A 127 6.62 16.51 -8.33
CA LYS A 127 6.63 17.85 -8.96
C LYS A 127 7.33 17.83 -10.33
N GLN A 128 8.40 17.05 -10.48
CA GLN A 128 9.14 16.92 -11.75
C GLN A 128 8.32 16.15 -12.81
N GLN A 129 7.41 15.26 -12.41
CA GLN A 129 6.55 14.51 -13.32
C GLN A 129 5.41 15.35 -13.96
N GLY A 130 5.15 16.58 -13.49
CA GLY A 130 4.27 17.55 -14.10
C GLY A 130 2.77 17.16 -14.09
N HIS A 131 2.09 17.34 -15.23
CA HIS A 131 0.63 17.18 -15.34
C HIS A 131 0.08 15.75 -15.21
N ASP A 132 0.92 14.71 -15.19
CA ASP A 132 0.48 13.31 -15.11
C ASP A 132 0.21 12.83 -13.67
N VAL A 133 0.35 13.69 -12.68
CA VAL A 133 0.17 13.34 -11.25
C VAL A 133 -1.23 13.67 -10.76
N SER A 134 -1.86 12.72 -10.06
CA SER A 134 -3.18 12.96 -9.47
C SER A 134 -3.09 14.05 -8.38
N ARG A 135 -4.01 15.03 -8.45
CA ARG A 135 -4.11 16.09 -7.41
C ARG A 135 -4.31 15.52 -6.00
N GLY A 136 -4.94 14.35 -5.90
CA GLY A 136 -5.15 13.64 -4.63
C GLY A 136 -3.84 13.17 -4.01
N MET A 137 -2.96 12.56 -4.81
CA MET A 137 -1.63 12.10 -4.38
C MET A 137 -0.78 13.27 -3.86
N LEU A 138 -0.71 14.37 -4.62
CA LEU A 138 0.07 15.55 -4.23
C LEU A 138 -0.44 16.12 -2.90
N LYS A 139 -1.76 16.29 -2.74
CA LYS A 139 -2.38 16.74 -1.47
C LYS A 139 -2.08 15.78 -0.32
N GLY A 140 -2.10 14.46 -0.58
CA GLY A 140 -1.77 13.45 0.42
C GLY A 140 -0.33 13.56 0.94
N LEU A 141 0.63 13.71 0.04
CA LEU A 141 2.05 13.88 0.40
C LEU A 141 2.31 15.21 1.14
N ILE A 142 1.68 16.30 0.71
CA ILE A 142 1.79 17.61 1.40
C ILE A 142 1.25 17.50 2.82
N LYS A 143 0.05 16.95 3.00
CA LYS A 143 -0.55 16.76 4.34
C LYS A 143 0.32 15.88 5.22
N ARG A 144 0.94 14.84 4.65
CA ARG A 144 1.86 13.97 5.39
C ARG A 144 3.11 14.71 5.83
N LYS A 145 3.70 15.53 4.95
CA LYS A 145 4.82 16.41 5.30
C LYS A 145 4.47 17.31 6.48
N GLU A 146 3.33 18.01 6.41
CA GLU A 146 2.86 18.89 7.50
C GLU A 146 2.67 18.12 8.82
N ASN A 147 2.05 16.94 8.79
CA ASN A 147 1.86 16.09 9.96
C ASN A 147 3.19 15.64 10.59
N LEU A 148 4.17 15.23 9.78
CA LEU A 148 5.49 14.82 10.28
C LEU A 148 6.24 16.00 10.87
N THR A 149 6.24 17.16 10.19
CA THR A 149 6.87 18.40 10.70
C THR A 149 6.26 18.81 12.03
N ALA A 150 4.93 18.77 12.18
CA ALA A 150 4.26 19.09 13.43
C ALA A 150 4.64 18.12 14.56
N LYS A 151 4.73 16.82 14.27
CA LYS A 151 5.17 15.81 15.26
C LYS A 151 6.61 16.04 15.71
N ILE A 152 7.52 16.33 14.79
CA ILE A 152 8.92 16.64 15.09
C ILE A 152 9.01 17.89 15.97
N ALA A 153 8.30 18.96 15.61
CA ALA A 153 8.27 20.19 16.42
C ALA A 153 7.71 19.95 17.83
N THR A 154 6.70 19.09 17.98
CA THR A 154 6.14 18.70 19.29
C THR A 154 7.19 17.97 20.13
N ILE A 155 7.94 17.04 19.53
CA ILE A 155 9.01 16.31 20.23
C ILE A 155 10.13 17.27 20.65
N GLN A 156 10.56 18.16 19.76
CA GLN A 156 11.58 19.18 20.07
C GLN A 156 11.14 20.08 21.23
N TYR A 157 9.90 20.55 21.20
CA TYR A 157 9.36 21.33 22.31
C TYR A 157 9.34 20.54 23.63
N GLN A 158 8.97 19.25 23.60
CA GLN A 158 9.02 18.38 24.78
C GLN A 158 10.44 18.18 25.30
N MET A 159 11.43 18.05 24.42
CA MET A 159 12.84 17.95 24.81
C MET A 159 13.34 19.22 25.53
N GLU A 160 12.89 20.39 25.09
CA GLU A 160 13.25 21.67 25.72
C GLU A 160 12.59 21.86 27.08
N GLN A 161 11.34 21.39 27.27
CA GLN A 161 10.56 21.57 28.50
C GLN A 161 10.83 20.51 29.56
N ASN A 162 11.02 19.24 29.16
CA ASN A 162 11.22 18.14 30.08
C ASN A 162 12.69 17.89 30.39
N LYS A 163 13.25 18.68 31.28
CA LYS A 163 14.60 18.46 31.85
C LYS A 163 14.63 17.41 32.96
N ASP A 164 13.48 16.99 33.49
CA ASP A 164 13.38 15.96 34.52
C ASP A 164 13.24 14.58 33.87
N ALA A 165 14.22 13.73 34.11
CA ALA A 165 14.39 12.44 33.47
C ALA A 165 13.29 11.45 33.86
N VAL A 166 12.24 11.37 33.05
CA VAL A 166 11.36 10.20 33.04
C VAL A 166 12.16 9.03 32.43
N VAL A 167 12.21 7.88 33.14
CA VAL A 167 12.93 6.70 32.63
C VAL A 167 12.31 6.26 31.30
N ASP A 168 13.08 6.40 30.24
CA ASP A 168 12.72 5.97 28.90
C ASP A 168 13.25 4.57 28.59
N PHE A 169 12.85 4.04 27.43
CA PHE A 169 13.24 2.70 26.99
C PHE A 169 14.77 2.55 26.87
N LYS A 170 15.48 3.59 26.39
CA LYS A 170 16.94 3.58 26.26
C LYS A 170 17.62 3.42 27.61
N GLN A 171 17.11 4.09 28.65
CA GLN A 171 17.65 4.03 30.01
C GLN A 171 17.33 2.71 30.74
N MET A 172 16.26 1.99 30.34
CA MET A 172 15.91 0.71 30.93
C MET A 172 16.94 -0.39 30.66
N GLY A 173 17.75 -0.23 29.63
CA GLY A 173 18.80 -1.19 29.32
C GLY A 173 18.32 -2.47 28.64
N ILE A 174 17.08 -2.52 28.14
CA ILE A 174 16.54 -3.65 27.37
C ILE A 174 17.36 -3.77 26.09
N ASP A 175 17.85 -4.98 25.80
CA ASP A 175 18.73 -5.24 24.67
C ASP A 175 18.22 -6.35 23.71
N HIS A 176 17.07 -6.96 24.03
CA HIS A 176 16.32 -7.83 23.13
C HIS A 176 14.83 -7.85 23.48
N ILE A 177 13.97 -7.86 22.45
CA ILE A 177 12.52 -7.95 22.63
C ILE A 177 12.00 -9.19 21.90
N PHE A 178 11.29 -10.05 22.64
CA PHE A 178 10.45 -11.10 22.08
C PHE A 178 9.03 -10.58 21.94
N VAL A 179 8.48 -10.63 20.72
CA VAL A 179 7.15 -10.10 20.39
C VAL A 179 6.22 -11.26 20.06
N ASP A 180 5.40 -11.68 21.01
CA ASP A 180 4.34 -12.66 20.78
C ASP A 180 3.21 -12.03 19.97
N GLU A 181 2.63 -12.78 19.03
CA GLU A 181 1.58 -12.33 18.10
C GLU A 181 2.00 -11.03 17.37
N SER A 182 3.19 -11.04 16.79
CA SER A 182 3.83 -9.88 16.15
C SER A 182 2.99 -9.24 15.04
N HIS A 183 2.06 -9.98 14.46
CA HIS A 183 1.10 -9.45 13.46
C HIS A 183 0.23 -8.30 13.99
N GLN A 184 0.13 -8.11 15.33
CA GLN A 184 -0.56 -6.96 15.95
C GLN A 184 0.17 -5.62 15.71
N PHE A 185 1.44 -5.66 15.31
CA PHE A 185 2.28 -4.49 15.05
C PHE A 185 2.48 -4.19 13.56
N LYS A 186 1.77 -4.89 12.69
CA LYS A 186 1.92 -4.74 11.23
C LYS A 186 1.46 -3.39 10.66
N ASN A 187 0.66 -2.60 11.39
CA ASN A 187 0.24 -1.28 10.94
C ASN A 187 1.32 -0.23 11.26
N LEU A 188 2.51 -0.42 10.71
CA LEU A 188 3.62 0.52 10.80
C LEU A 188 3.49 1.61 9.74
N MET A 189 4.01 2.80 10.03
CA MET A 189 4.06 3.89 9.06
C MET A 189 4.98 3.56 7.87
N PHE A 190 4.62 4.02 6.68
CA PHE A 190 5.40 3.86 5.47
C PHE A 190 5.13 4.99 4.48
N ASN A 191 6.08 5.23 3.58
CA ASN A 191 5.98 6.22 2.54
C ASN A 191 5.72 5.55 1.19
N THR A 192 4.75 6.07 0.45
CA THR A 192 4.41 5.63 -0.89
C THR A 192 3.79 6.76 -1.70
N ARG A 193 4.02 6.74 -3.01
CA ARG A 193 3.36 7.61 -4.00
C ARG A 193 2.01 7.05 -4.46
N HIS A 194 1.58 5.91 -3.91
CA HIS A 194 0.31 5.29 -4.24
C HIS A 194 -0.77 5.70 -3.24
N ASP A 195 -1.99 5.93 -3.73
CA ASP A 195 -3.13 6.30 -2.88
C ASP A 195 -3.47 5.20 -1.86
N ARG A 196 -3.38 3.94 -2.29
CA ARG A 196 -3.62 2.75 -1.43
C ARG A 196 -2.80 1.57 -1.91
N VAL A 197 -2.31 0.78 -0.96
CA VAL A 197 -1.61 -0.48 -1.21
C VAL A 197 -2.36 -1.60 -0.49
N ALA A 198 -2.77 -2.63 -1.24
CA ALA A 198 -3.43 -3.80 -0.66
C ALA A 198 -2.51 -4.49 0.37
N GLY A 199 -3.09 -4.96 1.47
CA GLY A 199 -2.34 -5.59 2.58
C GLY A 199 -1.65 -4.62 3.54
N LEU A 200 -1.32 -3.41 3.12
CA LEU A 200 -0.81 -2.37 4.00
C LEU A 200 -1.96 -1.54 4.58
N GLY A 201 -1.81 -1.17 5.84
CA GLY A 201 -2.78 -0.32 6.53
C GLY A 201 -2.75 1.14 6.05
N ASN A 202 -3.16 2.04 6.94
CA ASN A 202 -2.98 3.47 6.72
C ASN A 202 -1.47 3.79 6.71
N SER A 203 -1.03 4.60 5.76
CA SER A 203 0.38 5.04 5.62
C SER A 203 0.91 5.77 6.86
N GLU A 204 0.04 6.39 7.67
CA GLU A 204 0.42 7.00 8.94
C GLU A 204 0.77 5.99 10.04
N GLY A 205 0.33 4.74 9.89
CA GLY A 205 0.58 3.68 10.85
C GLY A 205 -0.20 3.84 12.16
N SER A 206 0.14 3.02 13.14
CA SER A 206 -0.39 3.09 14.51
C SER A 206 0.70 3.47 15.50
N GLN A 207 0.32 4.18 16.58
CA GLN A 207 1.27 4.54 17.63
C GLN A 207 1.90 3.32 18.29
N ARG A 208 1.13 2.21 18.41
CA ARG A 208 1.63 0.91 18.92
C ARG A 208 2.80 0.40 18.09
N ALA A 209 2.66 0.39 16.76
CA ALA A 209 3.71 -0.07 15.84
C ALA A 209 4.92 0.86 15.84
N LEU A 210 4.70 2.18 15.91
CA LEU A 210 5.78 3.16 16.03
C LEU A 210 6.59 2.99 17.30
N ASN A 211 5.93 2.80 18.45
CA ASN A 211 6.63 2.58 19.73
C ASN A 211 7.53 1.33 19.68
N LEU A 212 7.06 0.28 19.01
CA LEU A 212 7.90 -0.92 18.81
C LEU A 212 9.08 -0.63 17.88
N LEU A 213 8.87 0.15 16.81
CA LEU A 213 9.97 0.53 15.93
C LEU A 213 11.03 1.34 16.66
N TYR A 214 10.65 2.33 17.46
CA TYR A 214 11.57 3.12 18.25
C TYR A 214 12.40 2.26 19.22
N ALA A 215 11.74 1.33 19.91
CA ALA A 215 12.40 0.40 20.82
C ALA A 215 13.39 -0.51 20.09
N ILE A 216 13.00 -1.10 18.97
CA ILE A 216 13.88 -1.97 18.15
C ILE A 216 15.06 -1.16 17.61
N ARG A 217 14.84 0.04 17.10
CA ARG A 217 15.93 0.91 16.62
C ARG A 217 16.92 1.27 17.75
N THR A 218 16.40 1.56 18.96
CA THR A 218 17.25 1.80 20.13
C THR A 218 18.12 0.57 20.46
N ILE A 219 17.59 -0.65 20.33
CA ILE A 219 18.37 -1.87 20.52
C ILE A 219 19.40 -2.06 19.41
N GLN A 220 18.99 -1.88 18.15
CA GLN A 220 19.87 -2.00 16.98
C GLN A 220 21.04 -1.02 17.06
N GLU A 221 20.77 0.24 17.41
CA GLU A 221 21.83 1.25 17.65
C GLU A 221 22.81 0.84 18.76
N ARG A 222 22.26 0.34 19.89
CA ARG A 222 23.06 -0.09 21.05
C ARG A 222 23.92 -1.31 20.77
N THR A 223 23.38 -2.29 20.06
CA THR A 223 24.01 -3.61 19.84
C THR A 223 24.83 -3.67 18.54
N GLY A 224 24.63 -2.74 17.64
CA GLY A 224 25.17 -2.78 16.27
C GLY A 224 24.63 -3.94 15.41
N LYS A 225 23.58 -4.62 15.87
CA LYS A 225 22.95 -5.76 15.18
C LYS A 225 21.74 -5.31 14.39
N ASP A 226 21.51 -5.89 13.23
CA ASP A 226 20.40 -5.54 12.35
C ASP A 226 19.05 -5.99 12.95
N LEU A 227 18.98 -7.13 13.63
CA LEU A 227 17.71 -7.70 14.08
C LEU A 227 17.20 -7.13 15.41
N GLY A 228 17.91 -7.13 16.49
CA GLY A 228 17.50 -6.53 17.77
C GLY A 228 16.22 -7.06 18.43
N ALA A 229 15.43 -7.86 17.74
CA ALA A 229 14.18 -8.44 18.23
C ALA A 229 13.92 -9.83 17.63
N THR A 230 13.05 -10.59 18.30
CA THR A 230 12.51 -11.86 17.81
C THR A 230 11.00 -11.77 17.72
N PHE A 231 10.45 -11.94 16.53
CA PHE A 231 9.02 -11.93 16.26
C PHE A 231 8.48 -13.36 16.27
N LEU A 232 7.38 -13.58 16.99
CA LEU A 232 6.71 -14.87 17.05
C LEU A 232 5.27 -14.72 16.56
N SER A 233 4.89 -15.49 15.57
CA SER A 233 3.51 -15.57 15.09
C SER A 233 3.32 -16.82 14.23
N GLY A 234 2.15 -17.42 14.26
CA GLY A 234 1.75 -18.44 13.26
C GLY A 234 1.15 -17.80 12.00
N THR A 235 0.91 -16.49 12.04
CA THR A 235 0.26 -15.72 10.97
C THR A 235 1.06 -14.47 10.65
N THR A 236 2.36 -14.65 10.44
CA THR A 236 3.31 -13.56 10.19
C THR A 236 2.92 -12.73 8.98
N ILE A 237 2.49 -13.40 7.91
CA ILE A 237 1.86 -12.78 6.73
C ILE A 237 0.36 -13.07 6.85
N SER A 238 -0.46 -12.03 6.99
CA SER A 238 -1.89 -12.21 7.30
C SER A 238 -2.82 -12.04 6.11
N ASN A 239 -2.47 -11.23 5.11
CA ASN A 239 -3.34 -10.93 3.99
C ASN A 239 -2.61 -10.79 2.64
N SER A 240 -1.44 -10.15 2.60
CA SER A 240 -0.70 -9.87 1.36
C SER A 240 0.81 -9.92 1.59
N LEU A 241 1.55 -10.29 0.55
CA LEU A 241 3.03 -10.29 0.57
C LEU A 241 3.61 -8.87 0.72
N THR A 242 2.83 -7.82 0.47
CA THR A 242 3.24 -6.43 0.76
C THR A 242 3.56 -6.20 2.24
N GLU A 243 2.97 -7.00 3.15
CA GLU A 243 3.23 -6.93 4.59
C GLU A 243 4.70 -7.24 4.93
N LEU A 244 5.40 -7.99 4.08
CA LEU A 244 6.83 -8.29 4.25
C LEU A 244 7.70 -7.03 4.27
N TYR A 245 7.34 -6.01 3.48
CA TYR A 245 8.06 -4.73 3.53
C TYR A 245 8.09 -4.15 4.95
N LEU A 246 6.95 -4.14 5.65
CA LEU A 246 6.88 -3.60 7.01
C LEU A 246 7.65 -4.47 8.01
N LEU A 247 7.62 -5.78 7.82
CA LEU A 247 8.37 -6.73 8.64
C LEU A 247 9.88 -6.50 8.51
N PHE A 248 10.37 -6.37 7.27
CA PHE A 248 11.78 -6.07 7.01
C PHE A 248 12.17 -4.67 7.48
N LYS A 249 11.25 -3.70 7.42
CA LYS A 249 11.47 -2.37 7.98
C LYS A 249 11.76 -2.41 9.49
N TYR A 250 11.20 -3.36 10.24
CA TYR A 250 11.58 -3.58 11.65
C TYR A 250 12.95 -4.23 11.78
N LEU A 251 13.18 -5.32 11.04
CA LEU A 251 14.21 -6.31 11.35
C LEU A 251 15.44 -6.25 10.43
N ARG A 252 15.38 -5.54 9.29
CA ARG A 252 16.48 -5.51 8.31
C ARG A 252 16.79 -4.10 7.80
N PRO A 253 16.98 -3.09 8.68
CA PRO A 253 17.24 -1.72 8.24
C PRO A 253 18.55 -1.59 7.47
N ASN A 254 19.64 -2.26 7.91
CA ASN A 254 20.95 -2.18 7.25
C ASN A 254 20.91 -2.84 5.86
N GLU A 255 20.13 -3.91 5.73
CA GLU A 255 19.93 -4.58 4.44
C GLU A 255 19.11 -3.71 3.48
N PHE A 256 18.10 -3.01 3.98
CA PHE A 256 17.34 -2.04 3.20
C PHE A 256 18.23 -0.86 2.75
N GLU A 257 19.10 -0.39 3.61
CA GLU A 257 20.08 0.66 3.26
C GLU A 257 21.07 0.16 2.20
N ARG A 258 21.62 -1.06 2.36
CA ARG A 258 22.53 -1.70 1.38
C ARG A 258 21.91 -1.87 0.00
N GLN A 259 20.58 -2.15 -0.06
CA GLN A 259 19.82 -2.32 -1.31
C GLN A 259 19.15 -1.02 -1.78
N GLU A 260 19.41 0.11 -1.13
CA GLU A 260 18.80 1.43 -1.41
C GLU A 260 17.26 1.43 -1.35
N ILE A 261 16.67 0.54 -0.53
CA ILE A 261 15.21 0.44 -0.33
C ILE A 261 14.77 1.44 0.73
N ARG A 262 14.64 2.71 0.37
CA ARG A 262 14.27 3.79 1.29
C ARG A 262 12.77 3.91 1.55
N CYS A 263 11.93 3.46 0.64
CA CYS A 263 10.48 3.55 0.74
C CYS A 263 9.79 2.30 0.18
N PHE A 264 8.49 2.19 0.40
CA PHE A 264 7.69 1.08 -0.13
C PHE A 264 7.78 0.98 -1.66
N ASP A 265 7.80 2.11 -2.36
CA ASP A 265 7.84 2.12 -3.83
C ASP A 265 9.12 1.52 -4.39
N ALA A 266 10.26 1.72 -3.71
CA ALA A 266 11.54 1.09 -4.07
C ALA A 266 11.49 -0.44 -3.88
N TRP A 267 10.93 -0.91 -2.74
CA TRP A 267 10.71 -2.33 -2.50
C TRP A 267 9.77 -2.95 -3.52
N ALA A 268 8.66 -2.27 -3.80
CA ALA A 268 7.66 -2.73 -4.76
C ALA A 268 8.22 -2.78 -6.20
N ALA A 269 9.11 -1.89 -6.57
CA ALA A 269 9.77 -1.92 -7.87
C ALA A 269 10.64 -3.18 -8.08
N ILE A 270 11.13 -3.78 -6.99
CA ILE A 270 11.94 -4.99 -7.02
C ILE A 270 11.06 -6.25 -7.04
N PHE A 271 10.03 -6.30 -6.17
CA PHE A 271 9.31 -7.53 -5.85
C PHE A 271 7.85 -7.55 -6.31
N ALA A 272 7.27 -6.43 -6.68
CA ALA A 272 5.88 -6.35 -7.07
C ALA A 272 5.71 -5.70 -8.44
N LYS A 273 4.74 -6.17 -9.20
CA LYS A 273 4.36 -5.56 -10.48
C LYS A 273 3.04 -4.83 -10.30
N LYS A 274 3.05 -3.55 -10.65
CA LYS A 274 1.81 -2.79 -10.80
C LYS A 274 1.00 -3.38 -11.94
N THR A 275 -0.25 -3.63 -11.68
CA THR A 275 -1.27 -3.86 -12.70
C THR A 275 -2.30 -2.76 -12.61
N THR A 276 -2.68 -2.28 -13.74
CA THR A 276 -3.86 -1.45 -13.88
C THR A 276 -5.04 -2.39 -13.95
N ASP A 277 -5.73 -2.58 -12.83
CA ASP A 277 -7.03 -3.24 -12.81
C ASP A 277 -8.07 -2.22 -13.25
N PHE A 278 -8.83 -2.58 -14.26
CA PHE A 278 -9.94 -1.77 -14.71
C PHE A 278 -11.17 -2.14 -13.90
N GLU A 279 -11.64 -1.19 -13.12
CA GLU A 279 -12.83 -1.33 -12.30
C GLU A 279 -13.92 -0.40 -12.80
N PHE A 280 -15.16 -0.85 -12.71
CA PHE A 280 -16.27 0.06 -12.93
C PHE A 280 -16.35 1.04 -11.76
N ASN A 281 -16.36 2.32 -12.07
CA ASN A 281 -16.66 3.33 -11.07
C ASN A 281 -18.17 3.35 -10.78
N VAL A 282 -18.57 4.23 -9.86
CA VAL A 282 -19.95 4.43 -9.43
C VAL A 282 -20.91 4.78 -10.58
N THR A 283 -20.37 5.36 -11.65
CA THR A 283 -21.13 5.77 -12.85
C THR A 283 -21.09 4.73 -13.98
N ASN A 284 -20.73 3.48 -13.67
CA ASN A 284 -20.59 2.37 -14.62
C ASN A 284 -19.54 2.60 -15.73
N ASN A 285 -18.63 3.56 -15.53
CA ASN A 285 -17.49 3.77 -16.41
C ASN A 285 -16.30 2.95 -15.94
N ILE A 286 -15.56 2.38 -16.88
CA ILE A 286 -14.32 1.66 -16.61
C ILE A 286 -13.26 2.69 -16.22
N VAL A 287 -12.80 2.64 -14.97
CA VAL A 287 -11.66 3.42 -14.46
C VAL A 287 -10.49 2.51 -14.20
N ALA A 288 -9.33 2.96 -14.61
CA ALA A 288 -8.09 2.28 -14.34
C ALA A 288 -7.68 2.54 -12.87
N LYS A 289 -7.55 1.48 -12.08
CA LYS A 289 -6.95 1.54 -10.75
C LYS A 289 -5.65 0.75 -10.73
N GLU A 290 -4.58 1.39 -10.30
CA GLU A 290 -3.30 0.71 -10.12
C GLU A 290 -3.31 -0.08 -8.82
N ARG A 291 -2.93 -1.37 -8.91
CA ARG A 291 -2.79 -2.26 -7.74
C ARG A 291 -1.51 -3.08 -7.85
N PHE A 292 -0.90 -3.38 -6.70
CA PHE A 292 0.12 -4.42 -6.60
C PHE A 292 -0.58 -5.76 -6.43
N ARG A 293 -0.77 -6.48 -7.53
CA ARG A 293 -1.44 -7.77 -7.57
C ARG A 293 -0.47 -8.90 -7.83
N TYR A 294 0.52 -8.66 -8.69
CA TYR A 294 1.50 -9.65 -9.05
C TYR A 294 2.80 -9.43 -8.29
N PHE A 295 3.27 -10.46 -7.63
CA PHE A 295 4.60 -10.49 -7.04
C PHE A 295 5.55 -11.21 -7.98
N ILE A 296 6.70 -10.58 -8.23
CA ILE A 296 7.78 -11.09 -9.09
C ILE A 296 9.00 -11.38 -8.25
N LYS A 297 9.94 -12.15 -8.77
CA LYS A 297 11.14 -12.58 -8.03
C LYS A 297 10.79 -13.24 -6.69
N VAL A 298 9.74 -14.03 -6.68
CA VAL A 298 9.22 -14.66 -5.45
C VAL A 298 10.26 -15.58 -4.79
N PRO A 299 11.10 -16.36 -5.52
CA PRO A 299 12.18 -17.11 -4.89
C PRO A 299 13.19 -16.24 -4.16
N GLU A 300 13.56 -15.10 -4.71
CA GLU A 300 14.48 -14.14 -4.09
C GLU A 300 13.84 -13.50 -2.84
N LEU A 301 12.55 -13.15 -2.90
CA LEU A 301 11.80 -12.65 -1.76
C LEU A 301 11.69 -13.71 -0.64
N ALA A 302 11.44 -14.97 -1.00
CA ALA A 302 11.40 -16.07 -0.06
C ALA A 302 12.78 -16.33 0.58
N ALA A 303 13.85 -16.27 -0.19
CA ALA A 303 15.21 -16.40 0.34
C ALA A 303 15.51 -15.28 1.36
N PHE A 304 15.13 -14.03 1.04
CA PHE A 304 15.29 -12.88 1.92
C PHE A 304 14.48 -13.00 3.23
N TYR A 305 13.30 -13.62 3.16
CA TYR A 305 12.47 -13.93 4.32
C TYR A 305 13.05 -15.08 5.14
N ASN A 306 13.42 -16.18 4.48
CA ASN A 306 13.86 -17.41 5.15
C ASN A 306 15.25 -17.27 5.81
N GLU A 307 16.07 -16.32 5.37
CA GLU A 307 17.37 -16.04 5.99
C GLU A 307 17.23 -15.65 7.49
N ILE A 308 16.15 -14.96 7.85
CA ILE A 308 15.88 -14.52 9.23
C ILE A 308 14.70 -15.26 9.87
N THR A 309 14.12 -16.27 9.21
CA THR A 309 12.91 -16.96 9.65
C THR A 309 13.17 -18.44 9.89
N ASP A 310 12.70 -18.91 11.03
CA ASP A 310 12.52 -20.34 11.31
C ASP A 310 11.04 -20.68 11.12
N TYR A 311 10.72 -21.29 9.99
CA TYR A 311 9.36 -21.74 9.67
C TYR A 311 9.19 -23.19 10.10
N ARG A 312 8.16 -23.48 10.92
CA ARG A 312 7.85 -24.85 11.38
C ARG A 312 6.35 -25.09 11.35
N THR A 313 5.96 -26.16 10.72
CA THR A 313 4.60 -26.70 10.83
C THR A 313 4.49 -27.63 12.03
N ALA A 314 3.26 -27.87 12.49
CA ALA A 314 3.03 -28.83 13.56
C ALA A 314 3.50 -30.27 13.19
N LYS A 315 3.46 -30.59 11.89
CA LYS A 315 3.95 -31.86 11.36
C LYS A 315 5.48 -31.96 11.47
N ASP A 316 6.22 -30.89 11.18
CA ASP A 316 7.68 -30.87 11.24
C ASP A 316 8.21 -31.12 12.67
N VAL A 317 7.46 -30.68 13.66
CA VAL A 317 7.83 -30.84 15.09
C VAL A 317 7.13 -32.02 15.77
N GLY A 318 6.38 -32.82 15.02
CA GLY A 318 5.73 -34.02 15.54
C GLY A 318 4.67 -33.74 16.61
N VAL A 319 3.98 -32.60 16.56
CA VAL A 319 2.90 -32.29 17.51
C VAL A 319 1.75 -33.26 17.29
N ASP A 320 1.41 -34.00 18.35
CA ASP A 320 0.25 -34.88 18.36
C ASP A 320 -1.03 -34.04 18.46
N ARG A 321 -1.62 -33.73 17.30
CA ARG A 321 -2.88 -32.98 17.17
C ARG A 321 -3.76 -33.64 16.11
N PRO A 322 -5.09 -33.42 16.16
CA PRO A 322 -5.98 -33.89 15.11
C PRO A 322 -5.64 -33.29 13.73
N GLU A 323 -5.94 -34.04 12.71
CA GLU A 323 -5.92 -33.55 11.34
C GLU A 323 -7.18 -32.73 11.03
N LYS A 324 -7.06 -31.74 10.18
CA LYS A 324 -8.18 -30.95 9.62
C LYS A 324 -8.89 -31.77 8.54
N ASN A 325 -10.18 -32.01 8.73
CA ASN A 325 -11.06 -32.51 7.68
C ASN A 325 -12.00 -31.38 7.24
N GLU A 326 -11.71 -30.75 6.11
CA GLU A 326 -12.48 -29.60 5.63
C GLU A 326 -13.67 -30.05 4.79
N ILE A 327 -14.85 -29.58 5.17
CA ILE A 327 -16.14 -29.92 4.56
C ILE A 327 -16.82 -28.64 4.09
N LEU A 328 -16.87 -28.43 2.76
CA LEU A 328 -17.67 -27.35 2.18
C LEU A 328 -19.13 -27.78 2.10
N HIS A 329 -19.98 -27.14 2.92
CA HIS A 329 -21.42 -27.38 2.93
C HIS A 329 -22.14 -26.35 2.06
N ASN A 330 -22.41 -26.72 0.81
CA ASN A 330 -23.13 -25.89 -0.13
C ASN A 330 -24.63 -25.87 0.19
N ILE A 331 -25.21 -24.69 0.19
CA ILE A 331 -26.61 -24.43 0.51
C ILE A 331 -27.24 -23.77 -0.70
N PRO A 332 -28.28 -24.38 -1.31
CA PRO A 332 -29.06 -23.70 -2.37
C PRO A 332 -29.69 -22.41 -1.83
N PRO A 333 -29.72 -21.32 -2.60
CA PRO A 333 -30.37 -20.09 -2.17
C PRO A 333 -31.84 -20.29 -1.96
N THR A 334 -32.40 -19.67 -0.92
CA THR A 334 -33.87 -19.68 -0.70
C THR A 334 -34.57 -18.79 -1.74
N PRO A 335 -35.86 -18.94 -2.01
CA PRO A 335 -36.58 -18.08 -2.95
C PRO A 335 -36.46 -16.58 -2.63
N ALA A 336 -36.44 -16.21 -1.35
CA ALA A 336 -36.23 -14.85 -0.93
C ALA A 336 -34.82 -14.35 -1.25
N GLN A 337 -33.82 -15.22 -1.12
CA GLN A 337 -32.42 -14.88 -1.49
C GLN A 337 -32.28 -14.74 -3.00
N GLU A 338 -32.91 -15.62 -3.82
CA GLU A 338 -32.89 -15.49 -5.29
C GLU A 338 -33.53 -14.17 -5.74
N ALA A 339 -34.68 -13.82 -5.22
CA ALA A 339 -35.34 -12.55 -5.52
C ALA A 339 -34.49 -11.34 -5.06
N PHE A 340 -33.80 -11.47 -3.95
CA PHE A 340 -32.92 -10.38 -3.46
C PHE A 340 -31.63 -10.27 -4.26
N ILE A 341 -31.09 -11.36 -4.80
CA ILE A 341 -29.96 -11.35 -5.74
C ILE A 341 -30.28 -10.44 -6.93
N GLU A 342 -31.50 -10.57 -7.52
CA GLU A 342 -31.92 -9.69 -8.61
C GLU A 342 -31.98 -8.22 -8.21
N LYS A 343 -32.48 -7.91 -6.99
CA LYS A 343 -32.47 -6.55 -6.45
C LYS A 343 -31.05 -6.00 -6.28
N LEU A 344 -30.13 -6.82 -5.78
CA LEU A 344 -28.73 -6.44 -5.63
C LEU A 344 -28.04 -6.18 -6.98
N MET A 345 -28.37 -7.00 -7.99
CA MET A 345 -27.87 -6.79 -9.35
C MET A 345 -28.35 -5.47 -9.91
N LYS A 346 -29.64 -5.16 -9.82
CA LYS A 346 -30.23 -3.89 -10.25
C LYS A 346 -29.64 -2.68 -9.48
N PHE A 347 -29.47 -2.81 -8.16
CA PHE A 347 -28.83 -1.78 -7.35
C PHE A 347 -27.36 -1.55 -7.76
N ALA A 348 -26.59 -2.61 -7.94
CA ALA A 348 -25.21 -2.52 -8.37
C ALA A 348 -25.06 -1.82 -9.74
N GLU A 349 -26.03 -2.04 -10.64
CA GLU A 349 -26.09 -1.42 -11.96
C GLU A 349 -26.53 0.05 -11.88
N SER A 350 -27.69 0.33 -11.29
CA SER A 350 -28.31 1.65 -11.32
C SER A 350 -27.77 2.61 -10.25
N GLY A 351 -27.35 2.09 -9.07
CA GLY A 351 -27.05 2.87 -7.88
C GLY A 351 -28.30 3.30 -7.09
N ASP A 352 -29.50 2.91 -7.54
CA ASP A 352 -30.73 3.25 -6.87
C ASP A 352 -30.93 2.42 -5.59
N ALA A 353 -30.66 3.03 -4.44
CA ALA A 353 -30.74 2.38 -3.14
C ALA A 353 -32.19 2.10 -2.69
N THR A 354 -33.18 2.69 -3.33
CA THR A 354 -34.60 2.45 -3.02
C THR A 354 -35.02 1.00 -3.35
N ILE A 355 -34.35 0.38 -4.33
CA ILE A 355 -34.50 -1.04 -4.68
C ILE A 355 -34.20 -1.97 -3.48
N LEU A 356 -33.30 -1.53 -2.59
CA LEU A 356 -32.91 -2.27 -1.38
C LEU A 356 -33.74 -1.85 -0.14
N GLY A 357 -34.76 -1.01 -0.32
CA GLY A 357 -35.60 -0.54 0.79
C GLY A 357 -34.94 0.55 1.66
N ARG A 358 -33.91 1.24 1.17
CA ARG A 358 -33.22 2.30 1.92
C ARG A 358 -33.35 3.67 1.23
N ALA A 359 -33.02 4.73 1.97
CA ALA A 359 -32.96 6.08 1.41
C ALA A 359 -31.95 6.17 0.26
N PRO A 360 -32.13 7.09 -0.70
CA PRO A 360 -31.14 7.36 -1.75
C PRO A 360 -29.73 7.58 -1.18
N LEU A 361 -28.70 7.16 -1.94
CA LEU A 361 -27.31 7.27 -1.52
C LEU A 361 -26.90 8.75 -1.41
N SER A 362 -26.15 9.06 -0.37
CA SER A 362 -25.44 10.33 -0.28
C SER A 362 -24.25 10.32 -1.25
N GLU A 363 -23.71 11.49 -1.58
CA GLU A 363 -22.54 11.64 -2.48
C GLU A 363 -21.31 10.81 -2.04
N THR A 364 -21.17 10.61 -0.73
CA THR A 364 -20.09 9.76 -0.16
C THR A 364 -20.41 8.28 -0.31
N GLU A 365 -21.67 7.89 -0.13
CA GLU A 365 -22.13 6.50 -0.27
C GLU A 365 -22.16 6.07 -1.73
N GLU A 366 -22.44 6.98 -2.67
CA GLU A 366 -22.33 6.68 -4.10
C GLU A 366 -20.91 6.18 -4.46
N LYS A 367 -19.85 6.79 -3.90
CA LYS A 367 -18.46 6.35 -4.07
C LYS A 367 -18.18 4.99 -3.43
N ALA A 368 -19.02 4.57 -2.50
CA ALA A 368 -18.94 3.29 -1.78
C ALA A 368 -20.02 2.28 -2.22
N LYS A 369 -20.72 2.52 -3.33
CA LYS A 369 -21.84 1.69 -3.83
C LYS A 369 -21.53 0.20 -3.80
N MET A 370 -20.38 -0.22 -4.33
CA MET A 370 -19.99 -1.63 -4.36
C MET A 370 -19.68 -2.22 -2.98
N LEU A 371 -19.21 -1.40 -2.04
CA LEU A 371 -19.02 -1.83 -0.66
C LEU A 371 -20.38 -2.06 0.02
N ILE A 372 -21.36 -1.20 -0.24
CA ILE A 372 -22.75 -1.35 0.23
C ILE A 372 -23.36 -2.62 -0.36
N ALA A 373 -23.25 -2.83 -1.68
CA ALA A 373 -23.71 -4.04 -2.34
C ALA A 373 -23.08 -5.31 -1.74
N THR A 374 -21.78 -5.27 -1.45
CA THR A 374 -21.05 -6.38 -0.82
C THR A 374 -21.55 -6.65 0.61
N ASP A 375 -21.85 -5.61 1.40
CA ASP A 375 -22.39 -5.76 2.75
C ASP A 375 -23.78 -6.42 2.73
N TYR A 376 -24.66 -5.96 1.84
CA TYR A 376 -25.99 -6.57 1.67
C TYR A 376 -25.89 -8.02 1.17
N ALA A 377 -24.99 -8.33 0.24
CA ALA A 377 -24.77 -9.70 -0.23
C ALA A 377 -24.27 -10.63 0.89
N ARG A 378 -23.42 -10.13 1.81
CA ARG A 378 -22.98 -10.88 3.00
C ARG A 378 -24.11 -11.12 4.00
N LYS A 379 -24.94 -10.09 4.25
CA LYS A 379 -26.11 -10.19 5.12
C LYS A 379 -27.12 -11.18 4.56
N MET A 380 -27.45 -11.06 3.27
CA MET A 380 -28.30 -11.99 2.55
C MET A 380 -27.82 -13.44 2.67
N ALA A 381 -26.51 -13.66 2.44
CA ALA A 381 -25.92 -14.99 2.50
C ALA A 381 -25.94 -15.59 3.91
N LEU A 382 -25.92 -14.79 4.96
CA LEU A 382 -26.04 -15.28 6.33
C LEU A 382 -27.50 -15.53 6.73
N ASP A 383 -28.34 -14.49 6.66
CA ASP A 383 -29.78 -14.58 6.91
C ASP A 383 -30.51 -13.33 6.36
N MET A 384 -31.63 -13.54 5.68
CA MET A 384 -32.42 -12.45 5.09
C MET A 384 -32.99 -11.48 6.14
N ARG A 385 -33.24 -11.95 7.37
CA ARG A 385 -33.71 -11.12 8.50
C ARG A 385 -32.70 -10.07 8.96
N MET A 386 -31.45 -10.17 8.54
CA MET A 386 -30.46 -9.09 8.74
C MET A 386 -30.72 -7.88 7.84
N ILE A 387 -31.47 -8.07 6.77
CA ILE A 387 -31.84 -7.00 5.84
C ILE A 387 -33.17 -6.42 6.27
N ASP A 388 -34.18 -7.26 6.45
CA ASP A 388 -35.50 -6.89 6.92
C ASP A 388 -36.12 -8.04 7.73
N PRO A 389 -36.56 -7.81 8.98
CA PRO A 389 -37.24 -8.83 9.80
C PRO A 389 -38.48 -9.45 9.15
N GLU A 390 -39.14 -8.76 8.20
CA GLU A 390 -40.33 -9.24 7.49
C GLU A 390 -40.07 -10.47 6.62
N TYR A 391 -38.79 -10.76 6.25
CA TYR A 391 -38.47 -11.97 5.49
C TYR A 391 -38.77 -13.27 6.25
N GLY A 392 -38.90 -13.23 7.57
CA GLY A 392 -39.26 -14.41 8.36
C GLY A 392 -38.17 -15.48 8.42
N ASP A 393 -38.54 -16.64 8.96
CA ASP A 393 -37.63 -17.81 9.03
C ASP A 393 -37.90 -18.77 7.88
N ASP A 394 -36.81 -19.18 7.20
CA ASP A 394 -36.88 -20.21 6.15
C ASP A 394 -36.20 -21.49 6.65
N PRO A 395 -36.84 -22.67 6.52
CA PRO A 395 -36.28 -23.95 6.98
C PRO A 395 -35.01 -24.36 6.24
N ASN A 396 -34.72 -23.77 5.10
CA ASN A 396 -33.53 -24.02 4.28
C ASN A 396 -32.52 -22.89 4.32
N ASN A 397 -32.68 -21.91 5.23
CA ASN A 397 -31.66 -20.86 5.40
C ASN A 397 -30.40 -21.39 6.08
N LYS A 398 -29.35 -20.61 6.06
CA LYS A 398 -28.05 -21.00 6.64
C LYS A 398 -28.15 -21.30 8.13
N ALA A 399 -28.99 -20.59 8.90
CA ALA A 399 -29.20 -20.84 10.30
C ALA A 399 -29.79 -22.25 10.54
N SER A 400 -30.74 -22.68 9.74
CA SER A 400 -31.33 -24.00 9.79
C SER A 400 -30.34 -25.11 9.43
N HIS A 401 -29.53 -24.91 8.40
CA HIS A 401 -28.47 -25.84 8.01
C HIS A 401 -27.39 -25.93 9.10
N CYS A 402 -26.99 -24.80 9.67
CA CYS A 402 -26.04 -24.78 10.78
C CYS A 402 -26.57 -25.54 12.02
N ALA A 403 -27.82 -25.28 12.42
CA ALA A 403 -28.44 -25.96 13.55
C ALA A 403 -28.53 -27.48 13.32
N ARG A 404 -28.93 -27.92 12.10
CA ARG A 404 -29.00 -29.34 11.72
C ARG A 404 -27.65 -30.03 11.87
N MET A 405 -26.59 -29.45 11.26
CA MET A 405 -25.25 -30.03 11.32
C MET A 405 -24.73 -30.09 12.76
N ILE A 406 -24.92 -29.03 13.54
CA ILE A 406 -24.55 -29.03 14.96
C ILE A 406 -25.28 -30.15 15.72
N ALA A 407 -26.57 -30.33 15.49
CA ALA A 407 -27.37 -31.40 16.14
C ALA A 407 -26.94 -32.81 15.69
N GLU A 408 -26.50 -32.98 14.45
CA GLU A 408 -25.94 -34.27 13.96
C GLU A 408 -24.65 -34.61 14.74
N TYR A 409 -23.71 -33.69 14.84
CA TYR A 409 -22.47 -33.90 15.61
C TYR A 409 -22.73 -34.03 17.11
N TYR A 410 -23.71 -33.31 17.65
CA TYR A 410 -24.13 -33.41 19.02
C TYR A 410 -24.58 -34.83 19.36
N ARG A 411 -25.44 -35.42 18.51
CA ARG A 411 -25.95 -36.81 18.69
C ARG A 411 -24.87 -37.85 18.39
N LYS A 412 -24.07 -37.66 17.31
CA LYS A 412 -22.98 -38.58 16.96
C LYS A 412 -21.95 -38.78 18.07
N TYR A 413 -21.64 -37.72 18.80
CA TYR A 413 -20.65 -37.76 19.88
C TYR A 413 -21.29 -37.53 21.24
N ASP A 414 -22.54 -37.97 21.47
CA ASP A 414 -23.22 -37.75 22.75
C ASP A 414 -22.61 -38.52 23.87
N ALA A 415 -22.30 -39.80 23.73
CA ALA A 415 -21.66 -40.64 24.71
C ALA A 415 -20.28 -40.11 25.18
N GLN A 416 -19.59 -39.45 24.28
CA GLN A 416 -18.27 -38.85 24.54
C GLN A 416 -18.35 -37.38 24.98
N ARG A 417 -19.55 -36.80 25.05
CA ARG A 417 -19.77 -35.37 25.31
C ARG A 417 -18.89 -34.48 24.42
N GLY A 418 -18.83 -34.82 23.11
CA GLY A 418 -18.05 -34.10 22.11
C GLY A 418 -18.52 -32.65 21.98
N THR A 419 -17.59 -31.71 21.83
CA THR A 419 -17.88 -30.26 21.79
C THR A 419 -17.66 -29.66 20.40
N GLN A 420 -18.28 -28.52 20.15
CA GLN A 420 -18.27 -27.87 18.85
C GLN A 420 -18.06 -26.35 19.00
N PHE A 421 -17.27 -25.76 18.13
CA PHE A 421 -17.16 -24.31 18.00
C PHE A 421 -18.00 -23.80 16.83
N VAL A 422 -18.66 -22.66 17.01
CA VAL A 422 -19.41 -21.97 15.95
C VAL A 422 -18.90 -20.55 15.81
N PHE A 423 -18.36 -20.23 14.65
CA PHE A 423 -17.80 -18.92 14.33
C PHE A 423 -18.68 -18.13 13.37
N SER A 424 -18.99 -16.89 13.76
CA SER A 424 -19.51 -15.86 12.87
C SER A 424 -19.04 -14.50 13.37
N ASP A 425 -18.55 -13.64 12.46
CA ASP A 425 -18.23 -12.24 12.75
C ASP A 425 -19.41 -11.32 12.45
N LEU A 426 -20.38 -11.80 11.67
CA LEU A 426 -21.63 -11.12 11.42
C LEU A 426 -22.71 -11.56 12.40
N SER A 427 -23.61 -10.62 12.76
CA SER A 427 -24.79 -10.88 13.59
C SER A 427 -24.47 -11.66 14.87
N THR A 428 -23.44 -11.19 15.58
CA THR A 428 -23.03 -11.72 16.87
C THR A 428 -24.10 -11.45 17.95
N TYR A 429 -24.05 -12.20 19.05
CA TYR A 429 -25.02 -12.06 20.14
C TYR A 429 -25.15 -10.62 20.66
N LYS A 430 -26.38 -10.12 20.63
CA LYS A 430 -26.84 -8.86 21.23
C LYS A 430 -28.14 -9.10 21.98
N PRO A 431 -28.19 -8.80 23.31
CA PRO A 431 -29.42 -8.97 24.07
C PRO A 431 -30.55 -8.07 23.56
N GLY A 432 -31.74 -8.64 23.36
CA GLY A 432 -32.94 -7.90 22.96
C GLY A 432 -33.05 -7.59 21.46
N GLU A 433 -32.06 -7.92 20.67
CA GLU A 433 -32.09 -7.80 19.21
C GLU A 433 -32.03 -9.21 18.57
N TRP A 434 -32.73 -9.38 17.44
CA TRP A 434 -32.54 -10.57 16.63
C TRP A 434 -31.07 -10.67 16.16
N ASN A 435 -30.50 -11.85 16.31
CA ASN A 435 -29.16 -12.14 15.81
C ASN A 435 -29.01 -13.61 15.47
N PHE A 436 -28.07 -13.93 14.59
CA PHE A 436 -27.83 -15.27 14.08
C PHE A 436 -27.52 -16.28 15.20
N TYR A 437 -26.76 -15.88 16.22
CA TYR A 437 -26.42 -16.77 17.32
C TYR A 437 -27.65 -17.22 18.13
N SER A 438 -28.52 -16.25 18.47
CA SER A 438 -29.75 -16.52 19.20
C SER A 438 -30.71 -17.38 18.37
N GLU A 439 -30.76 -17.17 17.07
CA GLU A 439 -31.60 -17.93 16.16
C GLU A 439 -31.14 -19.40 16.05
N VAL A 440 -29.85 -19.65 15.82
CA VAL A 440 -29.33 -21.03 15.79
C VAL A 440 -29.53 -21.70 17.16
N LYS A 441 -29.32 -20.99 18.27
CA LYS A 441 -29.59 -21.52 19.63
C LYS A 441 -31.04 -21.86 19.81
N ARG A 442 -31.97 -21.00 19.36
CA ARG A 442 -33.42 -21.27 19.41
C ARG A 442 -33.75 -22.58 18.67
N LYS A 443 -33.27 -22.71 17.43
CA LYS A 443 -33.48 -23.94 16.61
C LYS A 443 -32.88 -25.17 17.30
N LEU A 444 -31.69 -25.08 17.86
CA LEU A 444 -31.07 -26.20 18.60
C LEU A 444 -31.91 -26.66 19.79
N ILE A 445 -32.54 -25.73 20.50
CA ILE A 445 -33.40 -26.03 21.66
C ILE A 445 -34.76 -26.54 21.20
N GLU A 446 -35.46 -25.80 20.31
CA GLU A 446 -36.85 -26.04 19.94
C GLU A 446 -36.99 -27.21 18.96
N ASP A 447 -36.15 -27.26 17.90
CA ASP A 447 -36.24 -28.24 16.84
C ASP A 447 -35.48 -29.55 17.13
N TYR A 448 -34.39 -29.45 17.92
CA TYR A 448 -33.50 -30.60 18.14
C TYR A 448 -33.41 -31.05 19.63
N GLY A 449 -34.01 -30.32 20.54
CA GLY A 449 -34.09 -30.67 21.95
C GLY A 449 -32.79 -30.59 22.76
N ILE A 450 -31.82 -29.83 22.27
CA ILE A 450 -30.52 -29.64 22.96
C ILE A 450 -30.71 -28.73 24.16
N PRO A 451 -30.22 -29.11 25.37
CA PRO A 451 -30.41 -28.32 26.58
C PRO A 451 -29.79 -26.92 26.46
N ALA A 452 -30.55 -25.89 26.84
CA ALA A 452 -30.12 -24.49 26.70
C ALA A 452 -28.81 -24.16 27.45
N HIS A 453 -28.51 -24.85 28.55
CA HIS A 453 -27.29 -24.64 29.37
C HIS A 453 -26.03 -25.20 28.71
N GLU A 454 -26.15 -26.14 27.77
CA GLU A 454 -25.02 -26.70 27.00
C GLU A 454 -24.63 -25.82 25.80
N ILE A 455 -25.41 -24.77 25.52
CA ILE A 455 -25.18 -23.82 24.40
C ILE A 455 -24.85 -22.45 24.98
N ARG A 456 -23.64 -21.97 24.76
CA ARG A 456 -23.17 -20.69 25.32
C ARG A 456 -22.62 -19.77 24.26
N PHE A 457 -22.70 -18.47 24.54
CA PHE A 457 -22.06 -17.42 23.75
C PHE A 457 -20.90 -16.83 24.51
N ILE A 458 -19.72 -16.71 23.92
CA ILE A 458 -18.56 -16.12 24.59
C ILE A 458 -18.78 -14.63 24.94
N GLN A 459 -19.66 -13.94 24.21
CA GLN A 459 -20.06 -12.55 24.45
C GLN A 459 -20.82 -12.37 25.78
N GLU A 460 -21.39 -13.42 26.35
CA GLU A 460 -22.03 -13.39 27.66
C GLU A 460 -20.99 -13.26 28.77
N CYS A 461 -19.74 -13.60 28.50
CA CYS A 461 -18.64 -13.60 29.48
C CYS A 461 -18.02 -12.20 29.61
N LYS A 462 -18.53 -11.37 30.52
CA LYS A 462 -18.04 -10.01 30.77
C LYS A 462 -16.74 -9.93 31.55
N THR A 463 -16.39 -10.95 32.28
CA THR A 463 -15.19 -11.01 33.13
C THR A 463 -14.27 -12.15 32.71
N GLU A 464 -12.98 -12.03 33.01
CA GLU A 464 -12.01 -13.09 32.75
C GLU A 464 -12.34 -14.37 33.50
N ARG A 465 -12.88 -14.25 34.74
CA ARG A 465 -13.32 -15.39 35.54
C ARG A 465 -14.47 -16.16 34.86
N SER A 466 -15.48 -15.44 34.36
CA SER A 466 -16.61 -16.09 33.67
C SER A 466 -16.15 -16.74 32.36
N ARG A 467 -15.18 -16.12 31.64
CA ARG A 467 -14.59 -16.68 30.45
C ARG A 467 -13.84 -17.99 30.72
N LYS A 468 -12.98 -18.00 31.74
CA LYS A 468 -12.28 -19.22 32.18
C LYS A 468 -13.26 -20.33 32.60
N ALA A 469 -14.36 -20.00 33.29
CA ALA A 469 -15.36 -20.97 33.69
C ALA A 469 -16.07 -21.64 32.48
N VAL A 470 -16.42 -20.86 31.42
CA VAL A 470 -17.01 -21.42 30.20
C VAL A 470 -16.02 -22.29 29.42
N ILE A 471 -14.74 -21.88 29.35
CA ILE A 471 -13.66 -22.67 28.72
C ILE A 471 -13.50 -24.01 29.44
N GLN A 472 -13.51 -24.00 30.79
CA GLN A 472 -13.40 -25.21 31.59
C GLN A 472 -14.63 -26.11 31.37
N ALA A 473 -15.84 -25.54 31.43
CA ALA A 473 -17.09 -26.29 31.19
C ALA A 473 -17.11 -26.93 29.78
N MET A 474 -16.52 -26.28 28.77
CA MET A 474 -16.39 -26.89 27.46
C MET A 474 -15.37 -28.05 27.45
N ASN A 475 -14.24 -27.93 28.16
CA ASN A 475 -13.27 -29.02 28.28
C ASN A 475 -13.83 -30.21 29.07
N ASP A 476 -14.73 -29.96 30.04
CA ASP A 476 -15.41 -31.00 30.82
C ASP A 476 -16.60 -31.61 30.07
N GLY A 477 -17.08 -30.94 29.01
CA GLY A 477 -18.21 -31.38 28.20
C GLY A 477 -19.57 -30.91 28.75
N ASP A 478 -19.62 -30.00 29.72
CA ASP A 478 -20.87 -29.41 30.27
C ASP A 478 -21.42 -28.34 29.34
N VAL A 479 -20.55 -27.67 28.57
CA VAL A 479 -20.90 -26.84 27.41
C VAL A 479 -20.50 -27.60 26.16
N ARG A 480 -21.48 -27.93 25.30
CA ARG A 480 -21.28 -28.72 24.09
C ARG A 480 -21.13 -27.87 22.82
N VAL A 481 -21.73 -26.68 22.86
CA VAL A 481 -21.69 -25.74 21.69
C VAL A 481 -21.31 -24.36 22.18
N LEU A 482 -20.19 -23.83 21.66
CA LEU A 482 -19.69 -22.50 22.01
C LEU A 482 -19.62 -21.61 20.76
N PHE A 483 -20.39 -20.53 20.78
CA PHE A 483 -20.41 -19.52 19.73
C PHE A 483 -19.47 -18.37 20.04
N GLY A 484 -18.85 -17.82 18.99
CA GLY A 484 -18.10 -16.60 19.12
C GLY A 484 -17.53 -16.06 17.82
N SER A 485 -17.11 -14.81 17.85
CA SER A 485 -16.43 -14.17 16.73
C SER A 485 -14.94 -14.50 16.71
N THR A 486 -14.28 -14.23 15.56
CA THR A 486 -12.82 -14.36 15.44
C THR A 486 -12.09 -13.61 16.55
N SER A 487 -12.51 -12.37 16.83
CA SER A 487 -11.88 -11.53 17.86
C SER A 487 -12.04 -12.09 19.28
N MET A 488 -13.14 -12.77 19.57
CA MET A 488 -13.46 -13.25 20.92
C MET A 488 -12.97 -14.68 21.19
N LEU A 489 -13.06 -15.57 20.21
CA LEU A 489 -12.64 -16.97 20.32
C LEU A 489 -11.34 -17.27 19.58
N GLY A 490 -10.97 -16.48 18.58
CA GLY A 490 -9.80 -16.72 17.73
C GLY A 490 -8.45 -16.60 18.44
N THR A 491 -8.40 -16.02 19.66
CA THR A 491 -7.16 -15.89 20.45
C THR A 491 -7.39 -16.23 21.92
N GLY A 492 -6.41 -16.89 22.57
CA GLY A 492 -6.38 -17.09 24.01
C GLY A 492 -7.43 -18.06 24.58
N VAL A 493 -8.07 -18.89 23.75
CA VAL A 493 -9.07 -19.89 24.20
C VAL A 493 -8.51 -21.30 24.05
N ASN A 494 -8.41 -22.04 25.14
CA ASN A 494 -7.93 -23.43 25.22
C ASN A 494 -9.07 -24.37 25.64
N ALA A 495 -10.01 -24.61 24.71
CA ALA A 495 -11.19 -25.44 24.95
C ALA A 495 -11.32 -26.61 23.96
N GLN A 496 -10.17 -27.16 23.53
CA GLN A 496 -10.08 -28.14 22.44
C GLN A 496 -10.24 -29.60 22.92
N ARG A 497 -10.20 -29.87 24.19
CA ARG A 497 -10.06 -31.26 24.73
C ARG A 497 -11.07 -32.25 24.18
N ARG A 498 -12.30 -31.77 23.89
CA ARG A 498 -13.42 -32.56 23.39
C ARG A 498 -13.92 -32.13 22.03
N CYS A 499 -13.23 -31.23 21.33
CA CYS A 499 -13.69 -30.65 20.08
C CYS A 499 -13.73 -31.69 18.97
N VAL A 500 -14.87 -31.86 18.32
CA VAL A 500 -15.08 -32.78 17.19
C VAL A 500 -15.45 -32.05 15.91
N ALA A 501 -15.99 -30.83 16.01
CA ALA A 501 -16.34 -30.03 14.85
C ALA A 501 -16.15 -28.51 15.07
N ILE A 502 -15.85 -27.82 13.98
CA ILE A 502 -15.80 -26.36 13.90
C ILE A 502 -16.70 -25.92 12.77
N HIS A 503 -17.60 -24.99 13.06
CA HIS A 503 -18.57 -24.47 12.11
C HIS A 503 -18.25 -23.02 11.76
N HIS A 504 -17.97 -22.73 10.47
CA HIS A 504 -17.80 -21.37 9.95
C HIS A 504 -19.09 -20.92 9.27
N ALA A 505 -19.96 -20.24 10.04
CA ALA A 505 -21.21 -19.71 9.50
C ALA A 505 -20.99 -18.55 8.54
N ASP A 506 -19.91 -17.78 8.75
CA ASP A 506 -19.39 -16.81 7.78
C ASP A 506 -17.89 -17.04 7.51
N THR A 507 -17.46 -16.64 6.30
CA THR A 507 -16.06 -16.71 5.92
C THR A 507 -15.36 -15.39 6.29
N PRO A 508 -14.25 -15.41 7.03
CA PRO A 508 -13.49 -14.20 7.34
C PRO A 508 -12.86 -13.58 6.08
N TRP A 509 -12.27 -12.38 6.23
CA TRP A 509 -11.62 -11.71 5.10
C TRP A 509 -10.16 -12.11 4.90
N ARG A 510 -9.53 -12.68 5.92
CA ARG A 510 -8.09 -12.99 5.93
C ARG A 510 -7.86 -14.47 6.13
N PRO A 511 -6.90 -15.07 5.40
CA PRO A 511 -6.49 -16.45 5.64
C PRO A 511 -6.07 -16.70 7.10
N SER A 512 -5.37 -15.74 7.69
CA SER A 512 -4.94 -15.80 9.10
C SER A 512 -6.08 -15.97 10.08
N ASP A 513 -7.23 -15.33 9.85
CA ASP A 513 -8.38 -15.40 10.72
C ASP A 513 -9.02 -16.79 10.65
N LEU A 514 -9.07 -17.39 9.45
CA LEU A 514 -9.54 -18.77 9.27
C LEU A 514 -8.62 -19.75 10.00
N THR A 515 -7.30 -19.63 9.81
CA THR A 515 -6.30 -20.45 10.51
C THR A 515 -6.39 -20.32 12.02
N GLN A 516 -6.65 -19.11 12.54
CA GLN A 516 -6.82 -18.89 13.98
C GLN A 516 -8.10 -19.55 14.53
N ARG A 517 -9.22 -19.50 13.78
CA ARG A 517 -10.46 -20.19 14.12
C ARG A 517 -10.24 -21.71 14.17
N ASP A 518 -9.65 -22.28 13.13
CA ASP A 518 -9.36 -23.72 13.01
C ASP A 518 -8.43 -24.19 14.13
N GLY A 519 -7.40 -23.41 14.44
CA GLY A 519 -6.45 -23.69 15.52
C GLY A 519 -7.06 -23.71 16.94
N ARG A 520 -8.39 -23.48 17.11
CA ARG A 520 -9.07 -23.65 18.40
C ARG A 520 -9.46 -25.11 18.66
N GLY A 521 -9.83 -25.84 17.65
CA GLY A 521 -10.18 -27.27 17.77
C GLY A 521 -9.05 -28.20 17.33
N ILE A 522 -8.29 -27.78 16.31
CA ILE A 522 -7.17 -28.54 15.73
C ILE A 522 -5.90 -28.22 16.54
N ARG A 523 -5.85 -28.74 17.76
CA ARG A 523 -4.80 -28.44 18.72
C ARG A 523 -4.43 -29.69 19.54
N ALA A 524 -3.18 -29.75 20.01
CA ALA A 524 -2.75 -30.79 20.92
C ALA A 524 -3.62 -30.91 22.18
N GLY A 525 -3.79 -32.11 22.70
CA GLY A 525 -4.63 -32.40 23.87
C GLY A 525 -6.11 -32.54 23.55
N ASN A 526 -6.50 -32.74 22.29
CA ASN A 526 -7.85 -33.11 21.90
C ASN A 526 -8.01 -34.63 22.01
N GLU A 527 -8.53 -35.06 23.14
CA GLU A 527 -8.66 -36.48 23.51
C GLU A 527 -9.79 -37.17 22.73
N ILE A 528 -10.90 -36.49 22.54
CA ILE A 528 -12.06 -37.09 21.87
C ILE A 528 -11.81 -37.27 20.36
N ALA A 529 -11.23 -36.30 19.72
CA ALA A 529 -10.87 -36.44 18.31
C ALA A 529 -9.89 -37.61 18.09
N LYS A 530 -8.91 -37.74 18.99
CA LYS A 530 -7.91 -38.80 18.91
C LYS A 530 -8.50 -40.20 19.11
N LEU A 531 -9.37 -40.35 20.06
CA LEU A 531 -9.88 -41.68 20.47
C LEU A 531 -11.13 -42.14 19.70
N TYR A 532 -11.94 -41.19 19.21
CA TYR A 532 -13.29 -41.48 18.71
C TYR A 532 -13.61 -40.86 17.35
N ALA A 533 -12.74 -40.05 16.76
CA ALA A 533 -12.96 -39.38 15.50
C ALA A 533 -11.75 -39.53 14.54
N ASP A 534 -11.10 -40.69 14.55
CA ASP A 534 -9.95 -41.01 13.64
C ASP A 534 -8.84 -39.95 13.68
N ASN A 535 -8.65 -39.32 14.84
CA ASN A 535 -7.74 -38.19 15.05
C ASN A 535 -8.00 -37.02 14.08
N LYS A 536 -9.29 -36.73 13.78
CA LYS A 536 -9.72 -35.63 12.89
C LYS A 536 -10.70 -34.72 13.60
N VAL A 537 -10.67 -33.45 13.21
CA VAL A 537 -11.72 -32.47 13.52
C VAL A 537 -12.33 -32.00 12.20
N ASP A 538 -13.63 -32.14 12.12
CA ASP A 538 -14.39 -31.72 10.94
C ASP A 538 -14.57 -30.19 10.97
N VAL A 539 -14.14 -29.52 9.92
CA VAL A 539 -14.26 -28.07 9.73
C VAL A 539 -15.31 -27.81 8.66
N ILE A 540 -16.50 -27.45 9.09
CA ILE A 540 -17.65 -27.24 8.24
C ILE A 540 -17.76 -25.76 7.83
N ILE A 541 -17.70 -25.48 6.56
CA ILE A 541 -17.80 -24.13 5.98
C ILE A 541 -19.12 -24.04 5.23
N TYR A 542 -20.01 -23.16 5.68
CA TYR A 542 -21.31 -22.95 5.08
C TYR A 542 -21.23 -21.91 3.97
N ALA A 543 -21.54 -22.33 2.76
CA ALA A 543 -21.53 -21.45 1.58
C ALA A 543 -22.88 -21.51 0.87
N VAL A 544 -23.55 -20.36 0.74
CA VAL A 544 -24.75 -20.25 -0.10
C VAL A 544 -24.32 -20.15 -1.54
N GLU A 545 -24.89 -20.98 -2.40
CA GLU A 545 -24.64 -20.97 -3.84
C GLU A 545 -25.05 -19.62 -4.45
N LYS A 546 -24.40 -19.22 -5.54
CA LYS A 546 -24.63 -17.91 -6.19
C LYS A 546 -24.48 -16.71 -5.22
N SER A 547 -23.67 -16.86 -4.20
CA SER A 547 -23.38 -15.80 -3.22
C SER A 547 -21.88 -15.52 -3.09
N LEU A 548 -21.55 -14.50 -2.31
CA LEU A 548 -20.15 -14.15 -2.03
C LEU A 548 -19.39 -15.21 -1.22
N ASP A 549 -20.07 -16.13 -0.56
CA ASP A 549 -19.41 -17.07 0.36
C ASP A 549 -18.44 -18.01 -0.36
N SER A 550 -18.90 -18.67 -1.43
CA SER A 550 -18.08 -19.61 -2.21
C SER A 550 -16.89 -18.93 -2.88
N TYR A 551 -17.12 -17.74 -3.43
CA TYR A 551 -16.05 -16.96 -4.04
C TYR A 551 -15.00 -16.52 -3.03
N LYS A 552 -15.44 -16.02 -1.88
CA LYS A 552 -14.59 -15.53 -0.82
C LYS A 552 -13.74 -16.67 -0.24
N PHE A 553 -14.34 -17.86 -0.06
CA PHE A 553 -13.62 -19.04 0.39
C PHE A 553 -12.52 -19.47 -0.59
N ASN A 554 -12.82 -19.54 -1.88
CA ASN A 554 -11.84 -19.89 -2.92
C ASN A 554 -10.68 -18.88 -2.94
N LEU A 555 -10.98 -17.58 -2.81
CA LEU A 555 -9.96 -16.55 -2.75
C LEU A 555 -9.05 -16.70 -1.53
N LEU A 556 -9.63 -16.98 -0.35
CA LEU A 556 -8.86 -17.21 0.88
C LEU A 556 -7.95 -18.44 0.74
N HIS A 557 -8.46 -19.51 0.13
CA HIS A 557 -7.69 -20.72 -0.11
C HIS A 557 -6.49 -20.45 -1.04
N CYS A 558 -6.70 -19.72 -2.14
CA CYS A 558 -5.61 -19.30 -3.01
C CYS A 558 -4.56 -18.46 -2.26
N LYS A 559 -4.98 -17.47 -1.49
CA LYS A 559 -4.08 -16.65 -0.68
C LYS A 559 -3.29 -17.48 0.35
N ALA A 560 -3.94 -18.38 1.05
CA ALA A 560 -3.30 -19.27 2.02
C ALA A 560 -2.23 -20.13 1.35
N THR A 561 -2.54 -20.74 0.21
CA THR A 561 -1.60 -21.56 -0.56
C THR A 561 -0.35 -20.79 -0.97
N PHE A 562 -0.49 -19.55 -1.45
CA PHE A 562 0.66 -18.72 -1.82
C PHE A 562 1.53 -18.32 -0.63
N ILE A 563 0.90 -17.98 0.49
CA ILE A 563 1.60 -17.66 1.73
C ILE A 563 2.40 -18.87 2.22
N ASP A 564 1.81 -20.06 2.18
CA ASP A 564 2.47 -21.31 2.60
C ASP A 564 3.62 -21.70 1.67
N GLN A 565 3.45 -21.52 0.36
CA GLN A 565 4.53 -21.73 -0.61
C GLN A 565 5.72 -20.81 -0.36
N LEU A 566 5.48 -19.54 -0.07
CA LEU A 566 6.55 -18.60 0.24
C LEU A 566 7.28 -18.98 1.53
N LYS A 567 6.54 -19.32 2.60
CA LYS A 567 7.08 -19.67 3.91
C LYS A 567 7.88 -20.98 3.87
N SER A 568 7.39 -21.99 3.17
CA SER A 568 8.03 -23.30 3.05
C SER A 568 9.25 -23.30 2.11
N GLY A 569 9.41 -22.25 1.31
CA GLY A 569 10.44 -22.21 0.25
C GLY A 569 10.17 -23.18 -0.92
N ALA A 570 9.03 -23.85 -0.95
CA ALA A 570 8.63 -24.79 -1.99
C ALA A 570 8.06 -24.04 -3.23
N LEU A 571 8.88 -23.18 -3.83
CA LEU A 571 8.45 -22.29 -4.90
C LEU A 571 8.69 -22.91 -6.28
N GLY A 572 7.61 -23.21 -6.99
CA GLY A 572 7.63 -23.56 -8.41
C GLY A 572 7.47 -22.35 -9.35
N ALA A 573 6.86 -21.26 -8.91
CA ALA A 573 6.52 -20.10 -9.74
C ALA A 573 7.34 -18.86 -9.39
N ARG A 574 7.86 -18.16 -10.42
CA ARG A 574 8.57 -16.88 -10.24
C ARG A 574 7.65 -15.69 -10.04
N THR A 575 6.38 -15.87 -10.34
CA THR A 575 5.34 -14.82 -10.23
C THR A 575 4.10 -15.39 -9.55
N ILE A 576 3.58 -14.67 -8.58
CA ILE A 576 2.35 -14.99 -7.85
C ILE A 576 1.31 -13.92 -8.13
N ASP A 577 0.05 -14.35 -8.37
CA ASP A 577 -1.14 -13.50 -8.46
C ASP A 577 -1.96 -13.61 -7.17
N GLU A 578 -1.99 -12.55 -6.35
CA GLU A 578 -2.76 -12.53 -5.09
C GLU A 578 -4.27 -12.34 -5.27
N GLY A 579 -4.75 -12.15 -6.51
CA GLY A 579 -6.16 -11.86 -6.78
C GLY A 579 -6.55 -10.39 -6.56
N ALA A 580 -7.79 -10.05 -6.90
CA ALA A 580 -8.26 -8.66 -6.98
C ALA A 580 -9.08 -8.19 -5.76
N MET A 581 -9.42 -9.07 -4.82
CA MET A 581 -10.35 -8.75 -3.74
C MET A 581 -9.65 -8.33 -2.44
N ASP A 582 -10.08 -7.21 -1.86
CA ASP A 582 -9.61 -6.70 -0.57
C ASP A 582 -10.79 -6.37 0.35
N GLU A 583 -10.58 -6.50 1.68
CA GLU A 583 -11.55 -6.18 2.73
C GLU A 583 -12.17 -4.78 2.61
N LYS A 584 -11.39 -3.82 2.09
CA LYS A 584 -11.75 -2.39 2.07
C LYS A 584 -12.34 -1.90 0.74
N ASN A 585 -12.17 -2.65 -0.33
CA ASN A 585 -12.51 -2.17 -1.69
C ASN A 585 -13.68 -2.91 -2.33
N GLY A 586 -14.12 -4.05 -1.75
CA GLY A 586 -15.17 -4.89 -2.34
C GLY A 586 -14.74 -5.59 -3.64
N MET A 587 -15.70 -6.09 -4.38
CA MET A 587 -15.51 -6.71 -5.69
C MET A 587 -15.69 -5.72 -6.83
N ASN A 588 -15.14 -6.03 -8.01
CA ASN A 588 -15.54 -5.29 -9.19
C ASN A 588 -16.96 -5.71 -9.66
N PHE A 589 -17.62 -4.80 -10.38
CA PHE A 589 -19.00 -4.99 -10.80
C PHE A 589 -19.21 -6.26 -11.63
N SER A 590 -18.36 -6.53 -12.61
CA SER A 590 -18.51 -7.67 -13.52
C SER A 590 -18.31 -9.02 -12.81
N GLU A 591 -17.32 -9.12 -11.89
CA GLU A 591 -17.13 -10.30 -11.06
C GLU A 591 -18.29 -10.51 -10.10
N TYR A 592 -18.79 -9.43 -9.50
CA TYR A 592 -19.95 -9.46 -8.62
C TYR A 592 -21.20 -9.99 -9.36
N MET A 593 -21.48 -9.45 -10.56
CA MET A 593 -22.58 -9.88 -11.40
C MET A 593 -22.44 -11.33 -11.83
N ALA A 594 -21.24 -11.76 -12.23
CA ALA A 594 -20.98 -13.12 -12.65
C ALA A 594 -21.23 -14.15 -11.53
N ILE A 595 -20.86 -13.81 -10.29
CA ILE A 595 -21.03 -14.68 -9.12
C ILE A 595 -22.51 -14.77 -8.73
N LEU A 596 -23.21 -13.64 -8.64
CA LEU A 596 -24.62 -13.61 -8.27
C LEU A 596 -25.52 -14.30 -9.30
N SER A 597 -25.20 -14.15 -10.59
CA SER A 597 -25.96 -14.80 -11.67
C SER A 597 -25.65 -16.30 -11.83
N GLY A 598 -24.54 -16.77 -11.24
CA GLY A 598 -24.03 -18.13 -11.48
C GLY A 598 -23.60 -18.39 -12.92
N ASN A 599 -23.40 -17.34 -13.71
CA ASN A 599 -23.07 -17.42 -15.12
C ASN A 599 -21.57 -17.30 -15.36
N THR A 600 -20.94 -18.41 -15.74
CA THR A 600 -19.49 -18.46 -16.03
C THR A 600 -19.11 -17.62 -17.25
N ASP A 601 -20.01 -17.41 -18.20
CA ASP A 601 -19.76 -16.60 -19.40
C ASP A 601 -19.57 -15.11 -19.03
N LEU A 602 -20.29 -14.60 -18.02
CA LEU A 602 -20.10 -13.26 -17.49
C LEU A 602 -18.74 -13.09 -16.81
N LEU A 603 -18.24 -14.12 -16.13
CA LEU A 603 -16.90 -14.10 -15.54
C LEU A 603 -15.81 -14.09 -16.62
N GLU A 604 -16.00 -14.86 -17.68
CA GLU A 604 -15.09 -14.88 -18.83
C GLU A 604 -15.11 -13.54 -19.58
N LYS A 605 -16.29 -12.96 -19.79
CA LYS A 605 -16.45 -11.59 -20.30
C LYS A 605 -15.66 -10.57 -19.47
N ALA A 606 -15.81 -10.60 -18.15
CA ALA A 606 -15.06 -9.69 -17.26
C ALA A 606 -13.55 -9.85 -17.39
N LYS A 607 -13.05 -11.07 -17.56
CA LYS A 607 -11.61 -11.34 -17.79
C LYS A 607 -11.14 -10.78 -19.14
N LEU A 608 -11.92 -10.99 -20.19
CA LEU A 608 -11.61 -10.46 -21.53
C LEU A 608 -11.62 -8.94 -21.56
N GLU A 609 -12.63 -8.29 -20.98
CA GLU A 609 -12.72 -6.84 -20.86
C GLU A 609 -11.50 -6.25 -20.12
N LYS A 610 -11.11 -6.85 -19.00
CA LYS A 610 -9.91 -6.46 -18.27
C LYS A 610 -8.63 -6.57 -19.12
N ARG A 611 -8.49 -7.68 -19.85
CA ARG A 611 -7.33 -7.90 -20.71
C ARG A 611 -7.27 -6.91 -21.86
N ILE A 612 -8.40 -6.65 -22.52
CA ILE A 612 -8.53 -5.66 -23.59
C ILE A 612 -8.16 -4.28 -23.08
N ALA A 613 -8.73 -3.85 -21.95
CA ALA A 613 -8.48 -2.55 -21.35
C ALA A 613 -6.99 -2.37 -20.95
N SER A 614 -6.35 -3.44 -20.43
CA SER A 614 -4.91 -3.46 -20.17
C SER A 614 -4.09 -3.23 -21.45
N LEU A 615 -4.41 -3.97 -22.52
CA LEU A 615 -3.71 -3.85 -23.80
C LEU A 615 -3.94 -2.49 -24.47
N GLU A 616 -5.14 -1.92 -24.37
CA GLU A 616 -5.43 -0.56 -24.86
C GLU A 616 -4.63 0.51 -24.10
N SER A 617 -4.49 0.36 -22.80
CA SER A 617 -3.62 1.24 -21.98
C SER A 617 -2.15 1.10 -22.38
N GLU A 618 -1.65 -0.13 -22.57
CA GLU A 618 -0.30 -0.39 -23.06
C GLU A 618 -0.08 0.26 -24.45
N ARG A 619 -1.04 0.12 -25.37
CA ARG A 619 -0.99 0.74 -26.71
C ARG A 619 -0.96 2.26 -26.61
N LYS A 620 -1.80 2.84 -25.75
CA LYS A 620 -1.81 4.30 -25.52
C LYS A 620 -0.49 4.81 -24.96
N ALA A 621 0.10 4.08 -24.00
CA ALA A 621 1.40 4.39 -23.42
C ALA A 621 2.52 4.29 -24.48
N HIS A 622 2.50 3.24 -25.30
CA HIS A 622 3.45 3.08 -26.41
C HIS A 622 3.34 4.22 -27.43
N ASN A 623 2.12 4.59 -27.85
CA ASN A 623 1.90 5.69 -28.79
C ASN A 623 2.33 7.05 -28.21
N LYS A 624 2.11 7.27 -26.89
CA LYS A 624 2.62 8.46 -26.20
C LYS A 624 4.15 8.47 -26.20
N GLY A 625 4.81 7.34 -25.91
CA GLY A 625 6.25 7.22 -25.96
C GLY A 625 6.84 7.51 -27.35
N ILE A 626 6.17 7.07 -28.43
CA ILE A 626 6.55 7.42 -29.79
C ILE A 626 6.40 8.93 -30.04
N SER A 627 5.28 9.53 -29.60
CA SER A 627 5.05 10.98 -29.77
C SER A 627 6.10 11.82 -29.04
N ASP A 628 6.40 11.46 -27.78
CA ASP A 628 7.43 12.13 -26.97
C ASP A 628 8.82 11.97 -27.60
N SER A 629 9.13 10.79 -28.14
CA SER A 629 10.38 10.52 -28.85
C SER A 629 10.49 11.31 -30.15
N LYS A 630 9.41 11.49 -30.91
CA LYS A 630 9.36 12.33 -32.09
C LYS A 630 9.62 13.80 -31.75
N PHE A 631 8.98 14.31 -30.71
CA PHE A 631 9.21 15.68 -30.24
C PHE A 631 10.66 15.88 -29.80
N ARG A 632 11.21 14.94 -29.06
CA ARG A 632 12.63 14.98 -28.62
C ARG A 632 13.58 14.92 -29.82
N TYR A 633 13.29 14.07 -30.80
CA TYR A 633 14.07 13.99 -32.05
C TYR A 633 14.10 15.34 -32.79
N GLN A 634 12.96 16.01 -32.95
CA GLN A 634 12.86 17.31 -33.57
C GLN A 634 13.65 18.39 -32.81
N THR A 635 13.53 18.38 -31.47
CA THR A 635 14.26 19.33 -30.62
C THR A 635 15.77 19.11 -30.72
N ILE A 636 16.24 17.87 -30.64
CA ILE A 636 17.66 17.53 -30.77
C ILE A 636 18.21 17.92 -32.15
N THR A 637 17.46 17.67 -33.23
CA THR A 637 17.87 18.04 -34.57
C THR A 637 18.02 19.56 -34.71
N HIS A 638 17.09 20.32 -34.15
CA HIS A 638 17.17 21.77 -34.09
C HIS A 638 18.34 22.28 -33.28
N ASP A 639 18.58 21.68 -32.09
CA ASP A 639 19.71 22.04 -31.21
C ASP A 639 21.05 21.73 -31.87
N ILE A 640 21.17 20.61 -32.58
CA ILE A 640 22.38 20.30 -33.39
C ILE A 640 22.64 21.37 -34.41
N ALA A 641 21.64 21.74 -35.19
CA ALA A 641 21.77 22.76 -36.23
C ALA A 641 22.18 24.13 -35.64
N ASN A 642 21.59 24.50 -34.49
CA ASN A 642 21.94 25.74 -33.79
C ASN A 642 23.37 25.72 -33.25
N ASN A 643 23.78 24.58 -32.66
CA ASN A 643 25.13 24.41 -32.14
C ASN A 643 26.18 24.48 -33.28
N GLU A 644 25.93 23.79 -34.39
CA GLU A 644 26.82 23.81 -35.55
C GLU A 644 26.95 25.22 -36.13
N ALA A 645 25.84 25.96 -36.29
CA ALA A 645 25.87 27.36 -36.70
C ALA A 645 26.59 28.27 -35.71
N ALA A 646 26.49 27.99 -34.40
CA ALA A 646 27.25 28.72 -33.37
C ALA A 646 28.76 28.42 -33.44
N ILE A 647 29.13 27.14 -33.65
CA ILE A 647 30.53 26.70 -33.82
C ILE A 647 31.17 27.41 -35.00
N GLU A 648 30.50 27.47 -36.17
CA GLU A 648 31.04 28.13 -37.36
C GLU A 648 31.24 29.64 -37.13
N ARG A 649 30.29 30.29 -36.44
CA ARG A 649 30.46 31.72 -36.05
C ARG A 649 31.62 31.91 -35.10
N MET A 650 31.78 31.03 -34.13
CA MET A 650 32.91 31.10 -33.16
C MET A 650 34.26 30.80 -33.82
N LYS A 651 34.32 29.83 -34.75
CA LYS A 651 35.52 29.54 -35.55
C LYS A 651 35.98 30.76 -36.36
N ALA A 652 35.04 31.48 -36.99
CA ALA A 652 35.33 32.72 -37.68
C ALA A 652 35.89 33.81 -36.76
N ASP A 653 35.36 33.89 -35.52
CA ASP A 653 35.91 34.84 -34.52
C ASP A 653 37.27 34.42 -34.00
N VAL A 654 37.59 33.13 -33.85
CA VAL A 654 38.95 32.64 -33.50
C VAL A 654 39.95 33.07 -34.60
N VAL A 655 39.62 32.84 -35.87
CA VAL A 655 40.50 33.28 -37.00
C VAL A 655 40.76 34.78 -36.94
N ARG A 656 39.68 35.57 -36.72
CA ARG A 656 39.80 37.04 -36.59
C ARG A 656 40.65 37.43 -35.41
N TYR A 657 40.50 36.77 -34.27
CA TYR A 657 41.26 37.04 -33.02
C TYR A 657 42.75 36.68 -33.18
N GLU A 658 43.08 35.50 -33.67
CA GLU A 658 44.44 35.02 -33.88
C GLU A 658 45.22 35.87 -34.90
N ALA A 659 44.53 36.52 -35.84
CA ALA A 659 45.15 37.43 -36.80
C ALA A 659 45.64 38.78 -36.19
N VAL A 660 45.10 39.18 -35.02
CA VAL A 660 45.36 40.50 -34.40
C VAL A 660 45.91 40.42 -33.00
N VAL A 661 45.90 39.26 -32.36
CA VAL A 661 46.35 39.10 -30.96
C VAL A 661 47.84 39.32 -30.85
N MET A 662 48.27 40.17 -29.89
CA MET A 662 49.65 40.37 -29.54
C MET A 662 49.96 39.54 -28.29
N ARG A 663 51.04 38.73 -28.40
CA ARG A 663 51.45 37.86 -27.26
C ARG A 663 52.82 38.29 -26.78
N ASP A 664 53.08 38.13 -25.46
CA ASP A 664 54.38 38.35 -24.83
C ASP A 664 55.38 37.20 -25.14
N LYS A 665 56.61 37.30 -24.59
CA LYS A 665 57.64 36.27 -24.80
C LYS A 665 57.26 34.88 -24.20
N ASP A 666 56.33 34.85 -23.27
CA ASP A 666 55.84 33.61 -22.60
C ASP A 666 54.57 33.09 -23.28
N GLY A 667 54.09 33.76 -24.37
CA GLY A 667 52.93 33.36 -25.13
C GLY A 667 51.57 33.86 -24.57
N ASN A 668 51.59 34.69 -23.53
CA ASN A 668 50.36 35.25 -22.96
C ASN A 668 49.85 36.43 -23.81
N PRO A 669 48.53 36.57 -23.99
CA PRO A 669 47.98 37.70 -24.74
C PRO A 669 48.14 39.00 -23.96
N GLN A 670 48.57 40.03 -24.62
CA GLN A 670 48.74 41.37 -24.04
C GLN A 670 47.38 42.10 -23.98
N ASN A 671 47.24 43.02 -23.08
CA ASN A 671 46.05 43.83 -22.96
C ASN A 671 46.02 44.89 -24.08
N ASN A 672 45.04 44.82 -25.00
CA ASN A 672 44.78 45.79 -26.09
C ASN A 672 43.38 46.40 -25.96
N LEU A 673 42.99 46.70 -24.72
CA LEU A 673 41.68 47.25 -24.40
C LEU A 673 41.67 48.77 -24.66
N THR A 674 40.63 49.24 -25.37
CA THR A 674 40.32 50.66 -25.46
C THR A 674 38.88 50.91 -24.98
N ILE A 675 38.69 52.03 -24.26
CA ILE A 675 37.38 52.41 -23.67
C ILE A 675 36.97 53.74 -24.32
N ASP A 676 35.78 53.77 -24.98
CA ASP A 676 35.31 54.91 -25.74
C ASP A 676 35.17 56.22 -24.92
N THR A 677 35.02 56.15 -23.64
CA THR A 677 34.83 57.33 -22.75
C THR A 677 36.08 57.73 -22.01
N CYS A 678 37.24 57.13 -22.32
CA CYS A 678 38.43 57.31 -21.51
C CYS A 678 39.71 57.22 -22.36
N ASN A 679 40.44 58.32 -22.46
CA ASN A 679 41.76 58.37 -23.15
C ASN A 679 42.88 57.94 -22.18
N LEU A 680 42.73 56.93 -21.41
CA LEU A 680 43.71 56.42 -20.45
C LEU A 680 44.56 55.33 -21.14
N SER A 681 45.84 55.54 -21.14
CA SER A 681 46.85 54.56 -21.60
C SER A 681 47.35 53.68 -20.46
N ASP A 682 46.92 53.96 -19.23
CA ASP A 682 47.32 53.24 -18.03
C ASP A 682 46.23 52.19 -17.63
N GLU A 683 46.68 50.96 -17.59
CA GLU A 683 45.84 49.81 -17.32
C GLU A 683 45.14 49.88 -15.92
N LYS A 684 45.83 50.40 -14.91
CA LYS A 684 45.28 50.58 -13.57
C LYS A 684 44.08 51.54 -13.58
N ASN A 685 44.22 52.66 -14.29
CA ASN A 685 43.16 53.66 -14.39
C ASN A 685 41.96 53.14 -15.24
N MET A 686 42.26 52.38 -16.30
CA MET A 686 41.21 51.67 -17.07
C MET A 686 40.43 50.69 -16.21
N GLY A 687 41.12 49.89 -15.40
CA GLY A 687 40.46 48.93 -14.48
C GLY A 687 39.56 49.62 -13.44
N ILE A 688 40.02 50.74 -12.85
CA ILE A 688 39.18 51.54 -11.95
C ILE A 688 37.94 52.09 -12.68
N HIS A 689 38.08 52.55 -13.93
CA HIS A 689 36.96 53.04 -14.70
C HIS A 689 35.94 51.94 -15.02
N LEU A 690 36.41 50.73 -15.38
CA LEU A 690 35.55 49.58 -15.61
C LEU A 690 34.77 49.15 -14.32
N GLN A 691 35.46 49.18 -13.17
CA GLN A 691 34.85 48.90 -11.88
C GLN A 691 33.77 49.95 -11.52
N ALA A 692 34.01 51.24 -11.88
CA ALA A 692 33.02 52.29 -11.71
C ALA A 692 31.81 52.11 -12.66
N LEU A 693 32.05 51.70 -13.89
CA LEU A 693 30.98 51.38 -14.84
C LEU A 693 30.13 50.19 -14.35
N ALA A 694 30.78 49.15 -13.77
CA ALA A 694 30.09 48.00 -13.23
C ALA A 694 29.16 48.35 -12.06
N GLN A 695 29.48 49.39 -11.29
CA GLN A 695 28.68 49.82 -10.13
C GLN A 695 27.58 50.83 -10.48
N ARG A 696 27.83 51.72 -11.45
CA ARG A 696 27.01 52.93 -11.65
C ARG A 696 26.15 52.94 -12.92
N THR A 697 26.37 52.01 -13.85
CA THR A 697 25.67 52.04 -15.15
C THR A 697 24.28 51.36 -15.00
N ASP A 698 23.27 52.02 -15.53
CA ASP A 698 21.97 51.37 -15.76
C ASP A 698 21.68 51.50 -17.28
N THR A 699 21.63 50.36 -17.95
CA THR A 699 21.36 50.27 -19.40
C THR A 699 19.90 49.95 -19.71
N HIS A 700 19.04 49.85 -18.68
CA HIS A 700 17.65 49.46 -18.84
C HIS A 700 17.44 48.19 -19.67
N GLY A 701 18.36 47.21 -19.56
CA GLY A 701 18.28 45.91 -20.26
C GLY A 701 18.73 45.93 -21.70
N GLN A 702 19.35 47.05 -22.18
CA GLN A 702 19.91 47.14 -23.52
C GLN A 702 21.43 47.06 -23.49
N TYR A 703 22.02 46.51 -24.57
CA TYR A 703 23.49 46.52 -24.72
C TYR A 703 23.98 47.91 -25.04
N LYS A 704 24.90 48.43 -24.24
CA LYS A 704 25.54 49.73 -24.48
C LYS A 704 27.04 49.48 -24.73
N ARG A 705 27.53 49.86 -25.92
CA ARG A 705 28.96 49.81 -26.27
C ARG A 705 29.74 50.72 -25.29
N ILE A 706 30.89 50.23 -24.82
CA ILE A 706 31.81 50.94 -23.88
C ILE A 706 33.25 51.00 -24.38
N GLY A 707 33.60 50.20 -25.38
CA GLY A 707 34.98 50.17 -25.93
C GLY A 707 35.18 48.97 -26.83
N GLU A 708 36.43 48.60 -27.05
CA GLU A 708 36.78 47.42 -27.84
C GLU A 708 38.09 46.77 -27.35
N VAL A 709 38.26 45.48 -27.65
CA VAL A 709 39.47 44.71 -27.44
C VAL A 709 39.83 43.92 -28.67
N TYR A 710 41.01 44.06 -29.19
CA TYR A 710 41.48 43.46 -30.44
C TYR A 710 40.50 43.64 -31.63
N GLY A 711 39.84 44.82 -31.72
CA GLY A 711 38.84 45.10 -32.74
C GLY A 711 37.45 44.42 -32.48
N PHE A 712 37.21 43.78 -31.34
CA PHE A 712 35.93 43.28 -30.93
C PHE A 712 35.23 44.29 -30.01
N PRO A 713 34.05 44.80 -30.34
CA PRO A 713 33.30 45.70 -29.46
C PRO A 713 33.01 45.08 -28.12
N ILE A 714 33.09 45.92 -27.06
CA ILE A 714 32.66 45.52 -25.69
C ILE A 714 31.40 46.29 -25.36
N SER A 715 30.42 45.54 -24.85
CA SER A 715 29.17 46.11 -24.39
C SER A 715 28.90 45.75 -22.94
N ILE A 716 28.16 46.62 -22.24
CA ILE A 716 27.63 46.41 -20.88
C ILE A 716 26.10 46.27 -20.96
N ILE A 717 25.56 45.39 -20.18
CA ILE A 717 24.11 45.24 -19.99
C ILE A 717 23.76 45.17 -18.52
N SER A 718 22.71 45.89 -18.12
CA SER A 718 22.19 45.88 -16.73
C SER A 718 21.01 44.91 -16.65
N GLU A 719 21.15 43.87 -15.85
CA GLU A 719 20.09 42.90 -15.55
C GLU A 719 19.50 43.21 -14.17
N ARG A 720 18.17 43.23 -14.02
CA ARG A 720 17.53 43.38 -12.72
C ARG A 720 17.27 41.98 -12.13
N THR A 721 17.82 41.78 -10.93
CA THR A 721 17.71 40.51 -10.20
C THR A 721 17.22 40.78 -8.78
N LEU A 722 16.59 39.77 -8.18
CA LEU A 722 16.23 39.81 -6.75
C LEU A 722 17.41 39.22 -5.93
N VAL A 723 18.05 40.03 -5.13
CA VAL A 723 19.09 39.61 -4.16
C VAL A 723 18.55 39.90 -2.77
N ASP A 724 18.39 38.87 -1.96
CA ASP A 724 17.83 38.97 -0.57
C ASP A 724 16.45 39.67 -0.54
N GLY A 725 15.61 39.42 -1.57
CA GLY A 725 14.27 40.01 -1.65
C GLY A 725 14.20 41.49 -2.05
N LYS A 726 15.34 42.10 -2.41
CA LYS A 726 15.42 43.47 -2.93
C LYS A 726 15.81 43.47 -4.40
N GLU A 727 15.26 44.35 -5.18
CA GLU A 727 15.71 44.56 -6.56
C GLU A 727 17.12 45.13 -6.56
N ALA A 728 18.01 44.42 -7.23
CA ALA A 728 19.39 44.82 -7.46
C ALA A 728 19.67 44.87 -8.96
N VAL A 729 20.39 45.90 -9.41
CA VAL A 729 20.87 45.99 -10.78
C VAL A 729 22.26 45.34 -10.83
N GLN A 730 22.40 44.32 -11.68
CA GLN A 730 23.67 43.63 -11.90
C GLN A 730 24.18 43.95 -13.31
N ASN A 731 25.37 44.50 -13.42
CA ASN A 731 26.00 44.84 -14.68
C ASN A 731 26.87 43.69 -15.20
N ARG A 732 26.64 43.26 -16.43
CA ARG A 732 27.40 42.24 -17.11
C ARG A 732 28.06 42.78 -18.40
N PHE A 733 29.28 42.38 -18.59
CA PHE A 733 30.11 42.77 -19.71
C PHE A 733 30.19 41.65 -20.73
N VAL A 734 30.13 42.00 -22.02
CA VAL A 734 30.13 41.08 -23.13
C VAL A 734 31.10 41.59 -24.23
N VAL A 735 31.91 40.70 -24.76
CA VAL A 735 32.71 40.97 -25.97
C VAL A 735 31.89 40.51 -27.21
N GLU A 736 31.64 41.38 -28.13
CA GLU A 736 30.76 41.13 -29.28
C GLU A 736 31.57 40.73 -30.53
N GLY A 737 31.54 39.47 -30.90
CA GLY A 737 31.97 38.94 -32.17
C GLY A 737 30.73 38.51 -33.01
N ASN A 738 30.93 37.55 -33.93
CA ASN A 738 29.83 36.83 -34.55
C ASN A 738 29.04 36.04 -33.51
N TYR A 739 29.67 35.84 -32.32
CA TYR A 739 29.05 35.30 -31.11
C TYR A 739 29.32 36.25 -29.92
N LYS A 740 28.57 36.16 -28.84
CA LYS A 740 28.75 37.01 -27.67
C LYS A 740 29.53 36.27 -26.59
N TYR A 741 30.73 36.75 -26.26
CA TYR A 741 31.63 36.08 -25.33
C TYR A 741 31.58 36.72 -23.96
N LYS A 742 31.61 35.92 -22.93
CA LYS A 742 31.63 36.33 -21.52
C LYS A 742 32.74 35.60 -20.78
N PHE A 743 33.47 36.26 -19.94
CA PHE A 743 34.34 35.67 -18.93
C PHE A 743 33.69 35.85 -17.56
N ASN A 744 33.78 34.88 -16.68
CA ASN A 744 33.19 34.94 -15.33
C ASN A 744 31.71 35.40 -15.35
N ASN A 745 30.89 34.81 -16.17
CA ASN A 745 29.48 35.18 -16.38
C ASN A 745 29.22 36.65 -16.75
N GLY A 746 30.23 37.34 -17.21
CA GLY A 746 30.17 38.76 -17.54
C GLY A 746 30.45 39.71 -16.38
N PHE A 747 30.82 39.18 -15.19
CA PHE A 747 31.25 40.01 -14.06
C PHE A 747 32.74 40.28 -14.13
N ILE A 748 33.16 41.52 -13.90
CA ILE A 748 34.57 41.89 -13.84
C ILE A 748 35.09 41.77 -12.40
N ALA A 749 36.42 41.66 -12.25
CA ALA A 749 37.07 41.63 -10.94
C ALA A 749 36.95 42.99 -10.25
N MET A 750 36.31 43.04 -9.09
CA MET A 750 36.11 44.30 -8.35
C MET A 750 37.26 44.63 -7.40
N SER A 751 38.11 43.67 -7.06
CA SER A 751 39.26 43.85 -6.14
C SER A 751 40.61 43.98 -6.86
N ASP A 752 40.65 43.71 -8.18
CA ASP A 752 41.86 43.70 -8.98
C ASP A 752 41.64 44.41 -10.32
N THR A 753 42.32 45.50 -10.55
CA THR A 753 42.18 46.34 -11.72
C THR A 753 42.79 45.72 -12.98
N HIS A 754 43.89 44.97 -12.86
CA HIS A 754 44.48 44.22 -13.93
C HIS A 754 43.58 43.11 -14.39
N ALA A 755 43.08 42.30 -13.46
CA ALA A 755 42.15 41.24 -13.73
C ALA A 755 40.82 41.77 -14.37
N ALA A 756 40.37 42.96 -13.98
CA ALA A 756 39.21 43.62 -14.57
C ALA A 756 39.43 43.94 -16.08
N CYS A 757 40.61 44.41 -16.48
CA CYS A 757 40.97 44.63 -17.87
C CYS A 757 41.14 43.32 -18.63
N MET A 758 41.84 42.34 -18.05
CA MET A 758 42.07 41.01 -18.67
C MET A 758 40.80 40.20 -18.88
N ASN A 759 39.71 40.56 -18.20
CA ASN A 759 38.41 39.86 -18.32
C ASN A 759 37.95 39.73 -19.76
N PHE A 760 38.18 40.72 -20.60
CA PHE A 760 37.81 40.77 -22.02
C PHE A 760 38.74 39.94 -22.89
N VAL A 761 40.03 40.00 -22.66
CA VAL A 761 41.04 39.17 -23.31
C VAL A 761 40.82 37.71 -22.98
N ASN A 762 40.58 37.39 -21.72
CA ASN A 762 40.27 36.03 -21.27
C ASN A 762 38.93 35.50 -21.87
N ALA A 763 37.98 36.38 -22.23
CA ALA A 763 36.77 35.99 -22.90
C ALA A 763 37.06 35.51 -24.32
N LEU A 764 37.99 36.15 -25.02
CA LEU A 764 38.43 35.75 -26.37
C LEU A 764 39.31 34.50 -26.36
N GLU A 765 40.26 34.39 -25.45
CA GLU A 765 41.10 33.20 -25.26
C GLU A 765 40.31 31.92 -24.96
N LYS A 766 39.14 32.03 -24.34
CA LYS A 766 38.26 30.92 -24.04
C LYS A 766 37.41 30.42 -25.22
N ILE A 767 37.42 31.12 -26.40
CA ILE A 767 36.58 30.77 -27.55
C ILE A 767 36.84 29.32 -27.99
N SER A 768 38.11 28.91 -28.11
CA SER A 768 38.46 27.54 -28.51
C SER A 768 37.91 26.49 -27.49
N GLY A 769 37.93 26.78 -26.18
CA GLY A 769 37.36 25.94 -25.18
C GLY A 769 35.82 25.86 -25.24
N ILE A 770 35.15 26.96 -25.59
CA ILE A 770 33.70 26.99 -25.80
C ILE A 770 33.32 26.17 -27.04
N ILE A 771 34.09 26.30 -28.15
CA ILE A 771 33.89 25.48 -29.37
C ILE A 771 33.97 23.99 -28.99
N ALA A 772 35.01 23.56 -28.27
CA ALA A 772 35.15 22.16 -27.87
C ALA A 772 33.96 21.66 -27.02
N GLN A 773 33.44 22.49 -26.12
CA GLN A 773 32.23 22.16 -25.34
C GLN A 773 30.99 21.99 -26.21
N TYR A 774 30.81 22.87 -27.19
CA TYR A 774 29.70 22.79 -28.16
C TYR A 774 29.85 21.56 -29.09
N GLU A 775 31.07 21.24 -29.53
CA GLU A 775 31.36 20.04 -30.32
C GLU A 775 31.07 18.75 -29.52
N GLU A 776 31.50 18.69 -28.25
CA GLU A 776 31.21 17.55 -27.35
C GLU A 776 29.70 17.41 -27.13
N ARG A 777 29.01 18.51 -26.84
CA ARG A 777 27.55 18.51 -26.65
C ARG A 777 26.83 18.04 -27.92
N THR A 778 27.26 18.53 -29.10
CA THR A 778 26.70 18.14 -30.39
C THR A 778 26.94 16.67 -30.69
N ALA A 779 28.12 16.14 -30.37
CA ALA A 779 28.43 14.72 -30.52
C ALA A 779 27.53 13.83 -29.63
N LYS A 780 27.27 14.24 -28.40
CA LYS A 780 26.34 13.53 -27.50
C LYS A 780 24.90 13.53 -28.04
N LEU A 781 24.42 14.68 -28.53
CA LEU A 781 23.11 14.79 -29.13
C LEU A 781 22.98 13.93 -30.41
N LYS A 782 24.02 13.87 -31.22
CA LYS A 782 24.07 13.01 -32.44
C LYS A 782 24.04 11.52 -32.06
N ALA A 783 24.65 11.12 -30.96
CA ALA A 783 24.63 9.74 -30.47
C ALA A 783 23.23 9.28 -29.99
N ASP A 784 22.38 10.20 -29.56
CA ASP A 784 21.00 9.90 -29.14
C ASP A 784 20.06 9.62 -30.32
N ILE A 785 20.36 10.17 -31.52
CA ILE A 785 19.49 10.09 -32.71
C ILE A 785 19.15 8.65 -33.11
N PRO A 786 20.11 7.71 -33.29
CA PRO A 786 19.79 6.34 -33.69
C PRO A 786 18.86 5.60 -32.71
N GLN A 787 19.00 5.88 -31.44
CA GLN A 787 18.12 5.27 -30.41
C GLN A 787 16.69 5.79 -30.52
N LEU A 788 16.52 7.10 -30.75
CA LEU A 788 15.20 7.69 -30.94
C LEU A 788 14.53 7.19 -32.23
N GLU A 789 15.29 7.06 -33.30
CA GLU A 789 14.78 6.51 -34.57
C GLU A 789 14.34 5.05 -34.42
N ALA A 790 15.10 4.24 -33.68
CA ALA A 790 14.72 2.85 -33.35
C ALA A 790 13.43 2.76 -32.53
N ILE A 791 13.23 3.68 -31.59
CA ILE A 791 11.99 3.73 -30.78
C ILE A 791 10.80 4.19 -31.66
N ILE A 792 11.00 5.22 -32.50
CA ILE A 792 9.96 5.80 -33.36
C ILE A 792 9.48 4.80 -34.42
N SER A 793 10.38 3.95 -34.93
CA SER A 793 10.09 2.98 -35.98
C SER A 793 9.49 1.67 -35.48
N LYS A 794 9.53 1.40 -34.12
CA LYS A 794 9.11 0.14 -33.55
C LYS A 794 7.59 0.06 -33.48
N PRO A 795 6.92 -0.88 -34.18
CA PRO A 795 5.49 -1.08 -34.06
C PRO A 795 5.14 -1.70 -32.72
N TRP A 796 3.92 -1.45 -32.23
CA TRP A 796 3.43 -2.12 -31.03
C TRP A 796 3.14 -3.59 -31.31
N GLY A 797 3.85 -4.50 -30.62
CA GLY A 797 3.87 -5.93 -30.95
C GLY A 797 2.63 -6.74 -30.51
N LYS A 798 1.63 -6.10 -29.85
CA LYS A 798 0.43 -6.81 -29.34
C LYS A 798 -0.87 -6.36 -30.04
N GLU A 799 -0.79 -5.74 -31.21
CA GLU A 799 -1.96 -5.26 -31.94
C GLU A 799 -2.88 -6.42 -32.35
N ASP A 800 -2.31 -7.55 -32.76
CA ASP A 800 -3.09 -8.71 -33.19
C ASP A 800 -3.73 -9.43 -32.00
N GLU A 801 -3.04 -9.52 -30.85
CA GLU A 801 -3.64 -10.03 -29.60
C GLU A 801 -4.86 -9.18 -29.20
N LEU A 802 -4.74 -7.85 -29.26
CA LEU A 802 -5.84 -6.95 -28.95
C LEU A 802 -7.05 -7.13 -29.91
N LYS A 803 -6.80 -7.30 -31.21
CA LYS A 803 -7.86 -7.56 -32.19
C LYS A 803 -8.57 -8.89 -31.93
N GLN A 804 -7.81 -9.94 -31.63
CA GLN A 804 -8.37 -11.26 -31.32
C GLN A 804 -9.27 -11.21 -30.10
N LEU A 805 -8.79 -10.66 -28.98
CA LEU A 805 -9.55 -10.55 -27.76
C LEU A 805 -10.84 -9.71 -27.92
N LYS A 806 -10.82 -8.67 -28.76
CA LYS A 806 -12.04 -7.91 -29.09
C LYS A 806 -13.04 -8.74 -29.88
N SER A 807 -12.57 -9.59 -30.78
CA SER A 807 -13.40 -10.53 -31.52
C SER A 807 -14.03 -11.55 -30.59
N ASP A 808 -13.25 -12.12 -29.67
CA ASP A 808 -13.69 -13.11 -28.69
C ASP A 808 -14.73 -12.51 -27.74
N LEU A 809 -14.51 -11.28 -27.27
CA LEU A 809 -15.47 -10.53 -26.44
C LEU A 809 -16.81 -10.33 -27.19
N ALA A 810 -16.77 -9.94 -28.46
CA ALA A 810 -17.97 -9.74 -29.27
C ALA A 810 -18.74 -11.06 -29.54
N ALA A 811 -18.02 -12.19 -29.63
CA ALA A 811 -18.61 -13.50 -29.73
C ALA A 811 -19.30 -13.93 -28.43
N LEU A 812 -18.62 -13.67 -27.29
CA LEU A 812 -19.15 -13.98 -25.96
C LEU A 812 -20.36 -13.10 -25.60
N ASP A 813 -20.35 -11.83 -25.98
CA ASP A 813 -21.49 -10.91 -25.79
C ASP A 813 -22.75 -11.40 -26.54
N ARG A 814 -22.57 -11.89 -27.77
CA ARG A 814 -23.68 -12.47 -28.52
C ARG A 814 -24.23 -13.73 -27.84
N LYS A 815 -23.33 -14.58 -27.28
CA LYS A 815 -23.73 -15.79 -26.56
C LYS A 815 -24.51 -15.45 -25.28
N ILE A 816 -24.05 -14.48 -24.51
CA ILE A 816 -24.71 -14.00 -23.29
C ILE A 816 -26.08 -13.39 -23.61
N THR A 817 -26.16 -12.55 -24.63
CA THR A 817 -27.41 -11.93 -25.07
C THR A 817 -28.42 -12.97 -25.52
N ALA A 818 -27.99 -14.01 -26.25
CA ALA A 818 -28.84 -15.12 -26.67
C ALA A 818 -29.33 -15.96 -25.47
N ALA A 819 -28.47 -16.12 -24.42
CA ALA A 819 -28.85 -16.89 -23.22
C ALA A 819 -29.78 -16.10 -22.28
N LEU A 820 -29.77 -14.77 -22.32
CA LEU A 820 -30.62 -13.87 -21.52
C LEU A 820 -31.93 -13.48 -22.26
N ALA A 821 -32.08 -13.81 -23.52
CA ALA A 821 -33.33 -13.58 -24.24
C ALA A 821 -34.46 -14.37 -23.57
N PRO A 822 -35.63 -13.76 -23.27
CA PRO A 822 -36.74 -14.49 -22.66
C PRO A 822 -37.15 -15.62 -23.56
N LYS A 823 -37.17 -16.86 -23.03
CA LYS A 823 -37.78 -18.01 -23.70
C LYS A 823 -39.24 -17.64 -23.99
N LYS A 824 -39.59 -17.56 -25.25
CA LYS A 824 -40.99 -17.54 -25.66
C LYS A 824 -41.61 -18.83 -25.15
N GLU A 825 -42.53 -18.72 -24.22
CA GLU A 825 -43.42 -19.83 -23.87
C GLU A 825 -44.19 -20.23 -25.16
N GLU A 826 -43.94 -21.44 -25.62
CA GLU A 826 -44.81 -22.11 -26.60
C GLU A 826 -46.15 -22.35 -25.92
N GLN A 827 -47.12 -21.47 -26.14
CA GLN A 827 -48.52 -21.78 -25.91
C GLN A 827 -49.03 -22.56 -27.12
N ASP A 828 -49.22 -23.85 -26.92
CA ASP A 828 -50.13 -24.65 -27.72
C ASP A 828 -51.54 -24.04 -27.67
N GLY A 829 -52.09 -23.71 -28.82
CA GLY A 829 -53.45 -23.18 -28.90
C GLY A 829 -53.88 -22.95 -30.34
N GLU A 830 -54.44 -23.98 -30.94
CA GLU A 830 -55.45 -24.05 -31.99
C GLU A 830 -55.60 -22.97 -33.06
N GLU A 831 -55.53 -23.43 -34.29
CA GLU A 831 -55.87 -22.77 -35.53
C GLU A 831 -57.31 -22.14 -35.50
N VAL A 832 -57.35 -20.82 -35.83
CA VAL A 832 -58.54 -20.27 -36.55
C VAL A 832 -58.03 -19.47 -37.74
N LYS A 833 -58.24 -20.01 -38.89
CA LYS A 833 -58.15 -19.35 -40.21
C LYS A 833 -59.08 -18.16 -40.27
N ARG A 834 -58.53 -16.95 -40.64
CA ARG A 834 -59.32 -16.00 -41.45
C ARG A 834 -58.34 -15.23 -42.36
N ASP A 835 -58.61 -15.40 -43.63
CA ASP A 835 -58.18 -14.62 -44.77
C ASP A 835 -58.41 -13.11 -44.55
N VAL A 836 -57.54 -12.29 -45.04
CA VAL A 836 -57.80 -11.12 -45.87
C VAL A 836 -56.49 -10.55 -46.45
N GLN A 837 -56.34 -10.67 -47.77
CA GLN A 837 -55.77 -9.82 -48.83
C GLN A 837 -54.66 -8.79 -48.50
N SER A 838 -53.56 -9.06 -49.15
CA SER A 838 -52.68 -8.20 -49.95
C SER A 838 -52.92 -6.68 -50.00
N GLN A 839 -51.90 -5.94 -49.73
CA GLN A 839 -51.49 -4.80 -50.55
C GLN A 839 -49.97 -4.64 -50.52
N GLN A 840 -49.37 -4.79 -51.71
CA GLN A 840 -48.04 -4.39 -52.13
C GLN A 840 -47.97 -2.88 -52.15
N VAL A 841 -46.89 -2.28 -51.66
CA VAL A 841 -46.36 -1.06 -52.23
C VAL A 841 -44.83 -1.19 -52.26
N GLU A 842 -44.33 -0.90 -53.42
CA GLU A 842 -43.01 -1.03 -53.97
C GLU A 842 -41.94 -0.19 -53.27
N ALA A 843 -40.75 -0.67 -53.34
CA ALA A 843 -39.51 0.11 -53.19
C ALA A 843 -39.27 1.02 -54.42
N PRO A 844 -38.48 2.04 -54.30
CA PRO A 844 -37.61 2.43 -55.34
C PRO A 844 -36.13 2.38 -54.97
N THR A 845 -35.47 1.81 -55.93
CA THR A 845 -34.01 1.69 -56.10
C THR A 845 -33.34 3.00 -56.49
N GLN A 846 -32.06 3.10 -56.08
CA GLN A 846 -30.91 3.73 -56.70
C GLN A 846 -30.78 5.28 -56.75
N SER A 847 -29.68 5.83 -56.23
CA SER A 847 -28.53 6.13 -57.13
C SER A 847 -27.34 6.67 -56.34
N ASN A 848 -26.19 6.33 -56.86
CA ASN A 848 -24.84 6.81 -56.55
C ASN A 848 -24.70 8.32 -56.44
N GLY A 849 -23.83 8.76 -55.55
CA GLY A 849 -23.29 10.12 -55.57
C GLY A 849 -22.24 10.34 -54.48
N SER A 850 -20.99 10.10 -54.84
CA SER A 850 -19.81 10.59 -54.14
C SER A 850 -19.87 12.10 -53.98
N LYS A 851 -19.61 12.56 -52.72
CA LYS A 851 -18.88 13.86 -52.50
C LYS A 851 -18.30 13.93 -51.12
N GLU A 852 -17.02 14.15 -51.09
CA GLU A 852 -16.23 14.71 -49.98
C GLU A 852 -16.88 15.97 -49.40
N SER A 853 -16.80 16.13 -48.07
CA SER A 853 -16.58 17.44 -47.43
C SER A 853 -16.34 17.24 -45.93
N LEU A 854 -15.09 17.48 -45.56
CA LEU A 854 -14.71 18.62 -44.73
C LEU A 854 -15.19 18.59 -43.26
N VAL A 855 -14.20 18.34 -42.48
CA VAL A 855 -14.07 18.56 -41.01
C VAL A 855 -14.44 20.02 -40.69
N ALA A 856 -15.24 20.23 -39.67
CA ALA A 856 -15.33 21.48 -38.93
C ALA A 856 -15.24 21.19 -37.42
N GLU A 857 -14.14 21.68 -36.83
CA GLU A 857 -13.99 21.83 -35.41
C GLU A 857 -14.88 22.95 -34.88
N PRO A 858 -15.41 22.92 -33.65
CA PRO A 858 -15.88 24.11 -32.97
C PRO A 858 -14.81 24.69 -32.08
N GLN A 859 -14.48 25.94 -32.36
CA GLN A 859 -13.69 26.84 -31.53
C GLN A 859 -14.42 27.12 -30.19
N SER A 860 -13.63 27.18 -29.16
CA SER A 860 -14.04 27.66 -27.81
C SER A 860 -14.01 29.18 -27.81
N ASP A 861 -15.12 29.78 -27.42
CA ASP A 861 -15.20 31.21 -27.04
C ASP A 861 -15.04 31.36 -25.52
N TYR A 862 -14.02 32.13 -25.15
CA TYR A 862 -13.82 32.73 -23.85
C TYR A 862 -14.79 33.91 -23.65
N MET A 863 -15.53 33.91 -22.57
CA MET A 863 -16.06 35.15 -21.99
C MET A 863 -15.76 35.25 -20.51
N VAL A 864 -14.95 36.25 -20.20
CA VAL A 864 -14.66 36.77 -18.87
C VAL A 864 -15.84 37.61 -18.40
N SER A 865 -16.30 37.41 -17.19
CA SER A 865 -16.94 38.48 -16.43
C SER A 865 -16.67 38.38 -14.94
N ALA A 866 -15.96 39.38 -14.49
CA ALA A 866 -15.75 39.69 -13.08
C ALA A 866 -17.10 40.15 -12.43
N ASN A 867 -17.30 39.73 -11.18
CA ASN A 867 -17.96 40.58 -10.20
C ASN A 867 -17.53 40.27 -8.77
N LEU A 868 -16.85 41.24 -8.20
CA LEU A 868 -16.68 41.43 -6.76
C LEU A 868 -18.05 41.64 -6.08
N GLN A 869 -18.25 40.99 -4.93
CA GLN A 869 -18.81 41.75 -3.80
C GLN A 869 -18.48 41.09 -2.45
N ARG A 870 -17.98 41.90 -1.56
CA ARG A 870 -17.67 41.65 -0.15
C ARG A 870 -18.97 41.41 0.66
N SER A 871 -18.87 40.51 1.67
CA SER A 871 -19.51 40.81 2.95
C SER A 871 -18.84 40.07 4.10
N THR A 872 -18.31 40.83 4.99
CA THR A 872 -17.90 40.51 6.36
C THR A 872 -19.11 40.12 7.21
N HIS A 873 -18.99 39.08 8.06
CA HIS A 873 -19.48 39.18 9.44
C HIS A 873 -18.81 38.13 10.37
N ARG A 874 -18.40 38.65 11.51
CA ARG A 874 -17.90 37.99 12.73
C ARG A 874 -18.98 37.17 13.44
N PHE A 875 -18.59 36.19 14.20
CA PHE A 875 -18.90 35.87 15.62
C PHE A 875 -18.26 34.51 15.89
N ALA A 876 -17.32 34.31 16.74
CA ALA A 876 -17.12 34.38 18.19
C ALA A 876 -17.89 33.28 18.96
N SER A 877 -17.10 32.43 19.62
CA SER A 877 -17.31 31.66 20.87
C SER A 877 -18.40 30.59 20.92
N LEU A 878 -17.99 29.37 21.01
CA LEU A 878 -18.01 28.50 22.19
C LEU A 878 -17.14 27.25 21.92
#